data_f622313ccf8cb3138a7b7ede2265d8e8
#
_entry.id   f622313ccf8cb3138a7b7ede2265d8e8
#
_cell.length_a   1.000
_cell.length_b   1.000
_cell.length_c   1.000
_cell.angle_alpha   90.00
_cell.angle_beta   90.00
_cell.angle_gamma   90.00
#
_symmetry.space_group_name_H-M   'P 1'
#
loop_
_entity.id
_entity.type
_entity.pdbx_description
1 polymer ?
#
loop_
_entity_poly.entity_id
_entity_poly.type
_entity_poly.pdbx_seq_one_letter_code
_entity_poly.pdbx_strand_id
1 'polypeptide(L)'
;MSERMTPIPFKQLMTWIKEEHDNFGTVFGVNAPYVKKNGKTLPLFKEKLETPFGPAAGPNTQLAQNIVAAYYAGARFFELKTVQKMDGDDLAACINRPCIWTKDEGYNCEWSTELYVPQAFDEYVKAWFAIRIISRLYGLGAEDGFMFNASVGYDLAGIKTPKMDKFIEGIRDASNTPIFRECMEVGCELFPELDGYIRATPSRICDGVTVSTLHGCPPNEIEAIASYLITEKHLNTFVKCNPTILGYEFARSRLDSMGYDYIAFDDRHFREDLQYKDAVPMFHRLKELAEKNGLEFGLKLSNTFPVDVKANELPSEEMYMSGRALYPLTIEMANRFANEFKGALRISYSGGADFFNIKQLFEAGIWPITMATTILKPGGYGRMVQLGNLLDGCEFKPFAGVDYEAVARLSEEAPTNFHYIKPIKEAPDRKMGKGKELPLIDCFRAPCKSGCPFGQDVPEYIELCGKGLFLEALQVITAKNPLPFITGTICAHHCMDKCMRNHYECPVNIRGTKLQAAEGAFEELLAITEMSREGEKVAIIGGGPAGLAAAYHAQKHGLQATVFEKRETLGGIVRNVIPGFRIGDDAIDNDIALIKKTGAEFVMGKEAPDVKELKAMGFDYIVLACGAEKKGRLDIEGNVMNVIDFLYAFKNGGELKLGRNVAVVGGGNTAMDAARAAKRAEGVEKVTLVYRRNRRYMPADLEELELAIEDGVEFMELASPVKQANGKLVCNKMKLGDKDASGRRVPVETGETVEVDADTVIAAVGEKVDLDLLGRYGIAADAYKKGNKKYGDVYVVGDASRGPATVADAIADAKWVIEDITGREIVADIPEEAKPDKEEALLRKMKLQMPGKCEADRCINCNTVCESCVSVCPNRANVAIAVPGKEMRQILHVDYMCNECGNCAHFCPYTDGRPYKDKFTLFANEKDFEDSENNGFMVVCTKCPKVKVRLGGAVKEYILDGKTGLGDLEDLMLTVIKEHGYLLG
;
A
#
# COMPACT_ATOMS: atom_id res chain seq x y z
N MET A 1 -3.91 -3.08 -28.89
CA MET A 1 -2.96 -3.13 -27.74
C MET A 1 -1.98 -4.24 -28.01
N SER A 2 -0.70 -3.97 -27.87
CA SER A 2 0.25 -5.06 -27.89
C SER A 2 0.05 -5.84 -26.60
N GLU A 3 -0.68 -6.93 -26.63
CA GLU A 3 -0.82 -7.84 -25.49
C GLU A 3 0.53 -8.45 -25.10
N ARG A 4 1.61 -8.03 -25.75
CA ARG A 4 2.95 -8.54 -25.59
C ARG A 4 3.99 -7.45 -25.47
N MET A 5 4.85 -7.63 -24.50
CA MET A 5 6.10 -6.91 -24.39
C MET A 5 6.95 -7.15 -25.65
N THR A 6 7.36 -6.09 -26.31
CA THR A 6 8.30 -6.18 -27.42
C THR A 6 9.72 -5.94 -26.91
N PRO A 7 10.66 -6.88 -27.10
CA PRO A 7 12.06 -6.64 -26.81
C PRO A 7 12.61 -5.45 -27.57
N ILE A 8 13.27 -4.51 -26.91
CA ILE A 8 13.89 -3.36 -27.56
C ILE A 8 15.27 -3.72 -28.13
N PRO A 9 15.68 -3.18 -29.29
CA PRO A 9 17.01 -3.41 -29.85
C PRO A 9 18.12 -2.97 -28.89
N PHE A 10 19.27 -3.63 -28.92
CA PHE A 10 20.38 -3.31 -27.99
C PHE A 10 20.86 -1.86 -28.15
N LYS A 11 20.88 -1.33 -29.37
CA LYS A 11 21.25 0.07 -29.62
C LYS A 11 20.28 1.03 -28.91
N GLN A 12 18.99 0.79 -29.01
CA GLN A 12 17.96 1.60 -28.31
C GLN A 12 18.10 1.48 -26.80
N LEU A 13 18.29 0.24 -26.27
CA LEU A 13 18.51 -0.01 -24.85
C LEU A 13 19.67 0.85 -24.31
N MET A 14 20.83 0.80 -24.98
CA MET A 14 22.03 1.51 -24.52
C MET A 14 21.93 3.03 -24.72
N THR A 15 21.28 3.47 -25.78
CA THR A 15 20.99 4.90 -26.00
C THR A 15 20.07 5.43 -24.93
N TRP A 16 19.01 4.70 -24.59
CA TRP A 16 18.10 5.07 -23.50
C TRP A 16 18.84 5.20 -22.17
N ILE A 17 19.59 4.16 -21.78
CA ILE A 17 20.37 4.18 -20.53
C ILE A 17 21.26 5.41 -20.47
N LYS A 18 22.00 5.69 -21.55
CA LYS A 18 22.94 6.80 -21.61
C LYS A 18 22.23 8.16 -21.51
N GLU A 19 21.25 8.39 -22.37
CA GLU A 19 20.56 9.68 -22.43
C GLU A 19 19.75 9.96 -21.16
N GLU A 20 19.07 8.95 -20.60
CA GLU A 20 18.33 9.11 -19.35
C GLU A 20 19.30 9.40 -18.17
N HIS A 21 20.40 8.68 -18.10
CA HIS A 21 21.39 8.92 -17.05
C HIS A 21 22.05 10.30 -17.18
N ASP A 22 22.49 10.69 -18.37
CA ASP A 22 23.18 11.95 -18.61
C ASP A 22 22.28 13.17 -18.37
N ASN A 23 20.98 13.05 -18.73
CA ASN A 23 20.04 14.17 -18.62
C ASN A 23 19.31 14.25 -17.26
N PHE A 24 19.06 13.09 -16.62
CA PHE A 24 18.17 13.02 -15.46
C PHE A 24 18.79 12.29 -14.25
N GLY A 25 19.98 11.68 -14.39
CA GLY A 25 20.64 10.94 -13.32
C GLY A 25 19.94 9.63 -12.95
N THR A 26 19.02 9.13 -13.80
CA THR A 26 18.23 7.93 -13.56
C THR A 26 18.51 6.86 -14.63
N VAL A 27 18.19 5.60 -14.36
CA VAL A 27 18.21 4.51 -15.33
C VAL A 27 16.88 3.76 -15.24
N PHE A 28 16.10 3.78 -16.32
CA PHE A 28 14.74 3.24 -16.38
C PHE A 28 13.86 3.71 -15.20
N GLY A 29 13.98 5.01 -14.83
CA GLY A 29 13.21 5.62 -13.75
C GLY A 29 13.60 5.18 -12.34
N VAL A 30 14.77 4.55 -12.15
CA VAL A 30 15.36 4.32 -10.82
C VAL A 30 16.14 5.58 -10.44
N ASN A 31 15.70 6.27 -9.39
CA ASN A 31 16.15 7.63 -9.04
C ASN A 31 17.53 7.73 -8.38
N ALA A 32 18.10 6.63 -7.92
CA ALA A 32 19.46 6.60 -7.40
C ALA A 32 20.09 5.21 -7.56
N PRO A 33 21.39 5.13 -7.87
CA PRO A 33 22.11 3.87 -7.95
C PRO A 33 22.48 3.34 -6.55
N TYR A 34 22.70 2.02 -6.48
CA TYR A 34 23.51 1.45 -5.44
C TYR A 34 24.97 1.35 -5.93
N VAL A 35 25.89 1.88 -5.17
CA VAL A 35 27.32 1.83 -5.46
C VAL A 35 28.04 0.99 -4.39
N LYS A 36 28.68 -0.09 -4.80
CA LYS A 36 29.48 -0.92 -3.89
C LYS A 36 30.77 -0.21 -3.50
N LYS A 37 30.86 0.19 -2.22
CA LYS A 37 31.98 1.02 -1.72
C LYS A 37 33.05 0.24 -0.96
N ASN A 38 32.68 -0.92 -0.38
CA ASN A 38 33.55 -1.63 0.57
C ASN A 38 34.37 -2.76 -0.07
N GLY A 39 34.22 -3.05 -1.35
CA GLY A 39 34.96 -4.08 -2.08
C GLY A 39 34.74 -5.53 -1.61
N LYS A 40 33.82 -5.76 -0.64
CA LYS A 40 33.53 -7.11 -0.14
C LYS A 40 32.72 -7.90 -1.17
N THR A 41 33.06 -9.16 -1.35
CA THR A 41 32.39 -10.09 -2.27
C THR A 41 32.14 -11.43 -1.62
N LEU A 42 31.19 -12.18 -2.15
CA LEU A 42 30.85 -13.54 -1.78
C LEU A 42 31.17 -14.48 -2.95
N PRO A 43 31.93 -15.54 -2.75
CA PRO A 43 32.13 -16.51 -3.81
C PRO A 43 30.90 -17.42 -3.95
N LEU A 44 30.34 -17.49 -5.16
CA LEU A 44 29.28 -18.43 -5.50
C LEU A 44 29.68 -19.17 -6.78
N PHE A 45 29.80 -20.48 -6.71
CA PHE A 45 30.38 -21.31 -7.78
C PHE A 45 31.79 -20.80 -8.16
N LYS A 46 31.97 -20.34 -9.41
CA LYS A 46 33.22 -19.72 -9.88
C LYS A 46 33.14 -18.19 -9.97
N GLU A 47 31.99 -17.61 -9.59
CA GLU A 47 31.68 -16.19 -9.70
C GLU A 47 31.81 -15.48 -8.34
N LYS A 48 31.69 -14.16 -8.38
CA LYS A 48 31.67 -13.29 -7.18
C LYS A 48 30.42 -12.46 -7.16
N LEU A 49 29.86 -12.27 -5.98
CA LEU A 49 28.69 -11.42 -5.74
C LEU A 49 29.04 -10.26 -4.82
N GLU A 50 28.84 -9.04 -5.25
CA GLU A 50 28.98 -7.85 -4.40
C GLU A 50 27.81 -7.66 -3.45
N THR A 51 26.63 -8.18 -3.80
CA THR A 51 25.48 -8.30 -2.89
C THR A 51 24.87 -9.71 -3.03
N PRO A 52 24.35 -10.30 -1.94
CA PRO A 52 23.83 -11.66 -1.96
C PRO A 52 22.40 -11.78 -2.49
N PHE A 53 21.86 -10.74 -3.14
CA PHE A 53 20.45 -10.71 -3.51
C PHE A 53 20.19 -10.17 -4.92
N GLY A 54 18.95 -10.38 -5.36
CA GLY A 54 18.42 -9.82 -6.60
C GLY A 54 16.98 -10.24 -6.88
N PRO A 55 16.49 -10.02 -8.11
CA PRO A 55 15.15 -10.43 -8.49
C PRO A 55 15.03 -11.95 -8.66
N ALA A 56 13.88 -12.51 -8.24
CA ALA A 56 13.52 -13.90 -8.53
C ALA A 56 13.13 -14.08 -9.99
N ALA A 57 13.08 -15.33 -10.45
CA ALA A 57 12.54 -15.70 -11.77
C ALA A 57 11.06 -15.33 -11.85
N GLY A 58 10.80 -14.10 -12.25
CA GLY A 58 9.50 -13.47 -12.23
C GLY A 58 9.37 -12.34 -13.26
N PRO A 59 8.37 -11.47 -13.16
CA PRO A 59 8.15 -10.40 -14.13
C PRO A 59 9.34 -9.41 -14.22
N ASN A 60 10.17 -9.36 -13.21
CA ASN A 60 11.31 -8.45 -13.13
C ASN A 60 12.61 -8.99 -13.78
N THR A 61 12.61 -10.15 -14.42
CA THR A 61 13.80 -10.77 -15.02
C THR A 61 13.57 -11.34 -16.41
N GLN A 62 12.57 -10.87 -17.13
CA GLN A 62 12.32 -11.38 -18.49
C GLN A 62 12.80 -10.45 -19.60
N LEU A 63 12.98 -9.16 -19.35
CA LEU A 63 13.46 -8.17 -20.33
C LEU A 63 14.78 -7.55 -19.87
N ALA A 64 15.62 -7.14 -20.81
CA ALA A 64 16.92 -6.55 -20.51
C ALA A 64 16.80 -5.30 -19.63
N GLN A 65 15.85 -4.39 -19.90
CA GLN A 65 15.65 -3.20 -19.10
C GLN A 65 15.25 -3.50 -17.64
N ASN A 66 14.53 -4.60 -17.39
CA ASN A 66 14.17 -5.02 -16.03
C ASN A 66 15.42 -5.41 -15.24
N ILE A 67 16.27 -6.22 -15.87
CA ILE A 67 17.50 -6.74 -15.29
C ILE A 67 18.50 -5.60 -15.04
N VAL A 68 18.64 -4.68 -15.99
CA VAL A 68 19.49 -3.49 -15.86
C VAL A 68 18.99 -2.55 -14.75
N ALA A 69 17.68 -2.30 -14.67
CA ALA A 69 17.11 -1.50 -13.58
C ALA A 69 17.39 -2.11 -12.20
N ALA A 70 17.27 -3.43 -12.08
CA ALA A 70 17.59 -4.14 -10.84
C ALA A 70 19.09 -4.06 -10.50
N TYR A 71 19.98 -4.20 -11.50
CA TYR A 71 21.43 -4.05 -11.30
C TYR A 71 21.77 -2.64 -10.79
N TYR A 72 21.24 -1.62 -11.44
CA TYR A 72 21.45 -0.21 -11.05
C TYR A 72 21.00 0.04 -9.61
N ALA A 73 19.94 -0.62 -9.18
CA ALA A 73 19.42 -0.57 -7.81
C ALA A 73 20.18 -1.46 -6.80
N GLY A 74 21.17 -2.27 -7.21
CA GLY A 74 22.02 -3.03 -6.30
C GLY A 74 21.88 -4.56 -6.33
N ALA A 75 21.02 -5.11 -7.19
CA ALA A 75 21.00 -6.54 -7.42
C ALA A 75 22.32 -7.01 -8.02
N ARG A 76 22.83 -8.14 -7.53
CA ARG A 76 24.03 -8.79 -8.09
C ARG A 76 23.83 -10.28 -8.38
N PHE A 77 22.77 -10.88 -7.88
CA PHE A 77 22.33 -12.22 -8.26
C PHE A 77 20.99 -12.15 -8.99
N PHE A 78 20.91 -12.68 -10.19
CA PHE A 78 19.72 -12.64 -11.03
C PHE A 78 19.23 -14.04 -11.33
N GLU A 79 18.08 -14.44 -10.81
CA GLU A 79 17.41 -15.63 -11.28
C GLU A 79 16.54 -15.24 -12.49
N LEU A 80 17.03 -15.61 -13.68
CA LEU A 80 16.37 -15.25 -14.95
C LEU A 80 15.00 -15.92 -15.06
N LYS A 81 14.05 -15.24 -15.68
CA LYS A 81 12.69 -15.76 -15.86
C LYS A 81 12.74 -17.13 -16.52
N THR A 82 11.99 -18.08 -15.97
CA THR A 82 11.99 -19.48 -16.40
C THR A 82 11.66 -19.60 -17.89
N VAL A 83 12.47 -20.38 -18.60
CA VAL A 83 12.21 -20.80 -19.98
C VAL A 83 11.77 -22.26 -20.03
N GLN A 84 10.90 -22.60 -20.98
CA GLN A 84 10.38 -23.94 -21.14
C GLN A 84 9.98 -24.21 -22.59
N LYS A 85 9.60 -25.43 -22.87
CA LYS A 85 9.17 -25.89 -24.19
C LYS A 85 7.99 -25.09 -24.74
N MET A 86 6.97 -24.81 -23.90
CA MET A 86 5.83 -23.95 -24.20
C MET A 86 6.24 -22.49 -23.99
N ASP A 87 6.21 -21.65 -25.02
CA ASP A 87 6.68 -20.27 -25.00
C ASP A 87 5.88 -19.37 -25.96
N GLY A 88 6.15 -18.09 -25.95
CA GLY A 88 5.54 -17.12 -26.85
C GLY A 88 4.00 -17.17 -26.81
N ASP A 89 3.36 -17.28 -27.98
CA ASP A 89 1.91 -17.26 -28.14
C ASP A 89 1.20 -18.36 -27.36
N ASP A 90 1.77 -19.57 -27.33
CA ASP A 90 1.18 -20.72 -26.65
C ASP A 90 1.07 -20.48 -25.15
N LEU A 91 2.08 -19.86 -24.55
CA LEU A 91 2.06 -19.52 -23.14
C LEU A 91 1.16 -18.30 -22.86
N ALA A 92 1.25 -17.26 -23.68
CA ALA A 92 0.46 -16.05 -23.51
C ALA A 92 -1.05 -16.33 -23.56
N ALA A 93 -1.48 -17.27 -24.38
CA ALA A 93 -2.87 -17.72 -24.45
C ALA A 93 -3.38 -18.40 -23.16
N CYS A 94 -2.48 -18.87 -22.31
CA CYS A 94 -2.82 -19.48 -21.02
C CYS A 94 -2.91 -18.49 -19.86
N ILE A 95 -2.53 -17.22 -20.09
CA ILE A 95 -2.43 -16.20 -19.04
C ILE A 95 -3.52 -15.15 -19.24
N ASN A 96 -4.53 -15.17 -18.38
CA ASN A 96 -5.57 -14.15 -18.39
C ASN A 96 -5.04 -12.82 -17.82
N ARG A 97 -5.51 -11.69 -18.33
CA ARG A 97 -5.12 -10.34 -17.90
C ARG A 97 -6.25 -9.66 -17.11
N PRO A 98 -5.96 -8.92 -16.03
CA PRO A 98 -4.64 -8.74 -15.41
C PRO A 98 -4.15 -10.02 -14.71
N CYS A 99 -2.83 -10.19 -14.57
CA CYS A 99 -2.23 -11.42 -14.04
C CYS A 99 -1.40 -11.24 -12.76
N ILE A 100 -1.29 -10.01 -12.25
CA ILE A 100 -0.58 -9.69 -11.00
C ILE A 100 -1.48 -8.90 -10.06
N TRP A 101 -1.56 -9.37 -8.81
CA TRP A 101 -2.21 -8.69 -7.69
C TRP A 101 -1.26 -8.62 -6.49
N THR A 102 -0.83 -7.43 -6.08
CA THR A 102 0.15 -7.23 -4.99
C THR A 102 -0.33 -6.25 -3.92
N LYS A 103 -1.62 -6.21 -3.64
CA LYS A 103 -2.21 -5.27 -2.69
C LYS A 103 -1.66 -5.44 -1.26
N ASP A 104 -1.86 -6.58 -0.64
CA ASP A 104 -1.35 -6.94 0.69
C ASP A 104 -0.38 -8.11 0.60
N GLU A 105 -0.88 -9.28 0.22
CA GLU A 105 -0.08 -10.40 -0.26
C GLU A 105 0.33 -10.16 -1.72
N GLY A 106 1.09 -11.06 -2.28
CA GLY A 106 1.34 -11.12 -3.72
C GLY A 106 0.64 -12.32 -4.33
N TYR A 107 -0.07 -12.12 -5.40
CA TYR A 107 -0.66 -13.19 -6.22
C TYR A 107 -0.32 -12.96 -7.68
N ASN A 108 -0.11 -14.03 -8.42
CA ASN A 108 0.12 -13.98 -9.85
C ASN A 108 -0.40 -15.24 -10.54
N CYS A 109 -0.57 -15.18 -11.86
CA CYS A 109 -0.90 -16.31 -12.73
C CYS A 109 0.17 -16.57 -13.79
N GLU A 110 1.35 -15.93 -13.69
CA GLU A 110 2.45 -16.11 -14.63
C GLU A 110 3.32 -17.31 -14.23
N TRP A 111 3.65 -18.18 -15.19
CA TRP A 111 4.48 -19.37 -14.95
C TRP A 111 5.93 -19.17 -15.42
N SER A 112 6.11 -18.92 -16.71
CA SER A 112 7.40 -18.73 -17.37
C SER A 112 7.39 -17.49 -18.23
N THR A 113 8.47 -17.25 -18.97
CA THR A 113 8.54 -16.08 -19.86
C THR A 113 7.53 -16.16 -20.99
N GLU A 114 6.83 -15.05 -21.26
CA GLU A 114 5.92 -14.90 -22.39
C GLU A 114 6.65 -14.67 -23.72
N LEU A 115 7.96 -14.44 -23.66
CA LEU A 115 8.80 -14.34 -24.84
C LEU A 115 9.01 -15.74 -25.44
N TYR A 116 9.29 -15.79 -26.75
CA TYR A 116 9.86 -17.00 -27.32
C TYR A 116 11.25 -17.27 -26.73
N VAL A 117 11.64 -18.54 -26.57
CA VAL A 117 12.92 -18.92 -25.96
C VAL A 117 14.13 -18.21 -26.63
N PRO A 118 14.19 -18.06 -27.96
CA PRO A 118 15.27 -17.28 -28.59
C PRO A 118 15.26 -15.80 -28.19
N GLN A 119 14.09 -15.17 -28.06
CA GLN A 119 13.95 -13.78 -27.62
C GLN A 119 14.40 -13.62 -26.17
N ALA A 120 14.01 -14.54 -25.27
CA ALA A 120 14.45 -14.53 -23.89
C ALA A 120 15.97 -14.66 -23.79
N PHE A 121 16.59 -15.54 -24.61
CA PHE A 121 18.03 -15.64 -24.70
C PHE A 121 18.69 -14.33 -25.12
N ASP A 122 18.15 -13.69 -26.16
CA ASP A 122 18.64 -12.40 -26.64
C ASP A 122 18.56 -11.30 -25.57
N GLU A 123 17.46 -11.26 -24.81
CA GLU A 123 17.30 -10.32 -23.69
C GLU A 123 18.36 -10.53 -22.60
N TYR A 124 18.67 -11.77 -22.28
CA TYR A 124 19.68 -12.09 -21.27
C TYR A 124 21.10 -11.71 -21.73
N VAL A 125 21.42 -11.92 -23.00
CA VAL A 125 22.71 -11.48 -23.59
C VAL A 125 22.80 -9.95 -23.63
N LYS A 126 21.72 -9.26 -24.03
CA LYS A 126 21.67 -7.79 -23.99
C LYS A 126 21.89 -7.24 -22.58
N ALA A 127 21.21 -7.81 -21.59
CA ALA A 127 21.40 -7.42 -20.19
C ALA A 127 22.82 -7.67 -19.69
N TRP A 128 23.44 -8.78 -20.09
CA TRP A 128 24.82 -9.14 -19.74
C TRP A 128 25.82 -8.07 -20.20
N PHE A 129 25.73 -7.65 -21.47
CA PHE A 129 26.56 -6.57 -21.99
C PHE A 129 26.24 -5.23 -21.35
N ALA A 130 24.95 -4.88 -21.26
CA ALA A 130 24.53 -3.60 -20.70
C ALA A 130 25.02 -3.39 -19.27
N ILE A 131 24.86 -4.40 -18.39
CA ILE A 131 25.33 -4.34 -17.01
C ILE A 131 26.84 -4.11 -16.94
N ARG A 132 27.63 -4.85 -17.72
CA ARG A 132 29.09 -4.68 -17.75
C ARG A 132 29.50 -3.29 -18.19
N ILE A 133 28.85 -2.77 -19.25
CA ILE A 133 29.11 -1.42 -19.76
C ILE A 133 28.79 -0.38 -18.68
N ILE A 134 27.59 -0.39 -18.09
CA ILE A 134 27.17 0.63 -17.10
C ILE A 134 27.91 0.50 -15.76
N SER A 135 28.31 -0.72 -15.38
CA SER A 135 29.14 -0.91 -14.22
C SER A 135 30.45 -0.12 -14.33
N ARG A 136 31.08 -0.18 -15.49
CA ARG A 136 32.32 0.53 -15.80
C ARG A 136 32.11 2.02 -15.97
N LEU A 137 31.07 2.42 -16.74
CA LEU A 137 30.77 3.83 -17.04
C LEU A 137 30.44 4.62 -15.78
N TYR A 138 29.57 4.05 -14.92
CA TYR A 138 29.02 4.76 -13.76
C TYR A 138 29.68 4.37 -12.43
N GLY A 139 30.69 3.48 -12.47
CA GLY A 139 31.43 3.10 -11.24
C GLY A 139 30.55 2.39 -10.21
N LEU A 140 29.61 1.54 -10.64
CA LEU A 140 28.61 0.93 -9.76
C LEU A 140 29.16 -0.24 -8.95
N GLY A 141 30.32 -0.80 -9.31
CA GLY A 141 30.96 -1.94 -8.68
C GLY A 141 31.95 -2.62 -9.62
N ALA A 142 32.39 -3.82 -9.24
CA ALA A 142 33.27 -4.63 -10.07
C ALA A 142 32.51 -5.20 -11.28
N GLU A 143 33.19 -5.29 -12.42
CA GLU A 143 32.65 -5.81 -13.67
C GLU A 143 32.26 -7.29 -13.62
N ASP A 144 32.88 -8.06 -12.71
CA ASP A 144 32.63 -9.47 -12.40
C ASP A 144 31.94 -9.66 -11.03
N GLY A 145 31.35 -8.59 -10.47
CA GLY A 145 30.71 -8.59 -9.16
C GLY A 145 29.25 -9.05 -9.17
N PHE A 146 28.75 -9.59 -10.25
CA PHE A 146 27.37 -10.08 -10.41
C PHE A 146 27.30 -11.41 -11.15
N MET A 147 26.16 -12.08 -11.04
CA MET A 147 25.95 -13.40 -11.64
C MET A 147 24.52 -13.55 -12.15
N PHE A 148 24.37 -14.20 -13.30
CA PHE A 148 23.12 -14.73 -13.79
C PHE A 148 22.98 -16.22 -13.46
N ASN A 149 21.79 -16.63 -13.05
CA ASN A 149 21.40 -18.01 -12.84
C ASN A 149 20.17 -18.32 -13.71
N ALA A 150 20.29 -19.24 -14.64
CA ALA A 150 19.18 -19.60 -15.52
C ALA A 150 18.08 -20.33 -14.73
N SER A 151 16.85 -20.27 -15.22
CA SER A 151 15.75 -21.11 -14.70
C SER A 151 15.11 -21.85 -15.88
N VAL A 152 15.01 -23.17 -15.76
CA VAL A 152 14.41 -24.04 -16.78
C VAL A 152 13.32 -24.90 -16.15
N GLY A 153 12.25 -25.13 -16.89
CA GLY A 153 11.11 -25.88 -16.42
C GLY A 153 10.60 -26.89 -17.43
N TYR A 154 9.46 -27.53 -17.11
CA TYR A 154 8.76 -28.59 -17.85
C TYR A 154 9.28 -29.99 -17.49
N ASP A 155 9.24 -30.95 -18.44
CA ASP A 155 9.72 -32.33 -18.30
C ASP A 155 11.11 -32.51 -18.95
N LEU A 156 11.77 -33.64 -18.68
CA LEU A 156 13.10 -33.92 -19.24
C LEU A 156 13.07 -33.97 -20.78
N ALA A 157 12.02 -34.52 -21.36
CA ALA A 157 11.86 -34.60 -22.81
C ALA A 157 11.75 -33.17 -23.40
N GLY A 158 11.04 -32.29 -22.76
CA GLY A 158 10.94 -30.88 -23.14
C GLY A 158 12.27 -30.13 -23.03
N ILE A 159 13.00 -30.36 -21.96
CA ILE A 159 14.33 -29.75 -21.74
C ILE A 159 15.35 -30.24 -22.78
N LYS A 160 15.22 -31.49 -23.24
CA LYS A 160 16.08 -32.07 -24.29
C LYS A 160 15.66 -31.70 -25.73
N THR A 161 14.62 -30.92 -25.93
CA THR A 161 14.26 -30.44 -27.28
C THR A 161 15.38 -29.57 -27.88
N PRO A 162 15.55 -29.58 -29.23
CA PRO A 162 16.58 -28.75 -29.85
C PRO A 162 16.51 -27.26 -29.51
N LYS A 163 15.30 -26.74 -29.27
CA LYS A 163 15.05 -25.35 -28.86
C LYS A 163 15.65 -25.08 -27.48
N MET A 164 15.36 -25.92 -26.51
CA MET A 164 15.85 -25.79 -25.13
C MET A 164 17.34 -26.13 -25.02
N ASP A 165 17.80 -27.13 -25.78
CA ASP A 165 19.21 -27.49 -25.83
C ASP A 165 20.06 -26.32 -26.35
N LYS A 166 19.62 -25.66 -27.44
CA LYS A 166 20.26 -24.46 -27.98
C LYS A 166 20.31 -23.31 -26.98
N PHE A 167 19.26 -23.13 -26.18
CA PHE A 167 19.25 -22.15 -25.08
C PHE A 167 20.30 -22.48 -24.02
N ILE A 168 20.32 -23.73 -23.55
CA ILE A 168 21.26 -24.18 -22.50
C ILE A 168 22.71 -24.07 -22.95
N GLU A 169 23.05 -24.51 -24.19
CA GLU A 169 24.40 -24.36 -24.73
C GLU A 169 24.74 -22.88 -24.94
N GLY A 170 23.79 -22.06 -25.39
CA GLY A 170 23.99 -20.62 -25.61
C GLY A 170 24.35 -19.88 -24.31
N ILE A 171 23.66 -20.16 -23.17
CA ILE A 171 24.01 -19.52 -21.90
C ILE A 171 25.36 -19.98 -21.34
N ARG A 172 25.83 -21.17 -21.75
CA ARG A 172 27.18 -21.70 -21.39
C ARG A 172 28.27 -21.07 -22.26
N ASP A 173 27.96 -20.80 -23.53
CA ASP A 173 28.85 -20.09 -24.47
C ASP A 173 28.07 -19.40 -25.56
N ALA A 174 27.88 -18.09 -25.41
CA ALA A 174 27.18 -17.24 -26.37
C ALA A 174 28.02 -16.73 -27.53
N SER A 175 29.35 -17.02 -27.57
CA SER A 175 30.31 -16.40 -28.50
C SER A 175 29.94 -16.51 -29.98
N ASN A 176 29.26 -17.58 -30.36
CA ASN A 176 28.87 -17.85 -31.75
C ASN A 176 27.46 -17.39 -32.10
N THR A 177 26.75 -16.72 -31.18
CA THR A 177 25.38 -16.27 -31.41
C THR A 177 25.35 -14.90 -32.11
N PRO A 178 24.33 -14.63 -32.94
CA PRO A 178 24.19 -13.32 -33.59
C PRO A 178 24.09 -12.18 -32.60
N ILE A 179 23.29 -12.34 -31.55
CA ILE A 179 23.05 -11.29 -30.54
C ILE A 179 24.32 -10.92 -29.75
N PHE A 180 25.20 -11.88 -29.47
CA PHE A 180 26.46 -11.60 -28.77
C PHE A 180 27.37 -10.69 -29.63
N ARG A 181 27.45 -10.98 -30.94
CA ARG A 181 28.19 -10.15 -31.90
C ARG A 181 27.57 -8.76 -32.05
N GLU A 182 26.24 -8.69 -32.19
CA GLU A 182 25.52 -7.43 -32.27
C GLU A 182 25.77 -6.55 -31.04
N CYS A 183 25.63 -7.11 -29.83
CA CYS A 183 25.87 -6.36 -28.60
C CYS A 183 27.32 -5.86 -28.49
N MET A 184 28.28 -6.67 -28.91
CA MET A 184 29.69 -6.29 -28.93
C MET A 184 29.94 -5.14 -29.91
N GLU A 185 29.45 -5.26 -31.17
CA GLU A 185 29.66 -4.27 -32.22
C GLU A 185 28.98 -2.94 -31.88
N VAL A 186 27.71 -2.98 -31.49
CA VAL A 186 26.92 -1.79 -31.10
C VAL A 186 27.54 -1.15 -29.84
N GLY A 187 27.95 -1.96 -28.87
CA GLY A 187 28.61 -1.44 -27.67
C GLY A 187 29.90 -0.68 -28.01
N CYS A 188 30.76 -1.24 -28.88
CA CYS A 188 31.97 -0.56 -29.34
C CYS A 188 31.67 0.70 -30.15
N GLU A 189 30.58 0.71 -30.95
CA GLU A 189 30.15 1.90 -31.72
C GLU A 189 29.72 3.04 -30.78
N LEU A 190 28.90 2.73 -29.76
CA LEU A 190 28.36 3.73 -28.83
C LEU A 190 29.35 4.20 -27.76
N PHE A 191 30.31 3.34 -27.38
CA PHE A 191 31.28 3.57 -26.29
C PHE A 191 32.70 3.22 -26.76
N PRO A 192 33.27 3.94 -27.73
CA PRO A 192 34.57 3.64 -28.31
C PRO A 192 35.70 3.68 -27.27
N GLU A 193 35.54 4.45 -26.20
CA GLU A 193 36.49 4.52 -25.08
C GLU A 193 36.58 3.20 -24.28
N LEU A 194 35.57 2.33 -24.41
CA LEU A 194 35.52 1.00 -23.80
C LEU A 194 35.73 -0.16 -24.77
N ASP A 195 36.15 0.07 -26.04
CA ASP A 195 36.23 -0.94 -27.10
C ASP A 195 36.93 -2.23 -26.63
N GLY A 196 38.15 -2.12 -26.11
CA GLY A 196 38.91 -3.28 -25.65
C GLY A 196 38.25 -4.04 -24.49
N TYR A 197 37.54 -3.31 -23.63
CA TYR A 197 36.78 -3.87 -22.51
C TYR A 197 35.55 -4.64 -22.98
N ILE A 198 34.79 -4.03 -23.91
CA ILE A 198 33.57 -4.63 -24.48
C ILE A 198 33.91 -5.91 -25.26
N ARG A 199 34.98 -5.89 -26.06
CA ARG A 199 35.46 -7.08 -26.81
C ARG A 199 35.95 -8.21 -25.89
N ALA A 200 36.37 -7.90 -24.68
CA ALA A 200 36.79 -8.87 -23.67
C ALA A 200 35.61 -9.42 -22.84
N THR A 201 34.36 -9.09 -23.15
CA THR A 201 33.19 -9.59 -22.44
C THR A 201 33.14 -11.12 -22.48
N PRO A 202 33.04 -11.81 -21.32
CA PRO A 202 32.97 -13.27 -21.28
C PRO A 202 31.72 -13.78 -22.03
N SER A 203 31.89 -14.83 -22.80
CA SER A 203 30.79 -15.45 -23.56
C SER A 203 29.93 -16.39 -22.70
N ARG A 204 30.42 -16.79 -21.55
CA ARG A 204 29.67 -17.58 -20.56
C ARG A 204 28.72 -16.64 -19.82
N ILE A 205 27.41 -16.86 -19.98
CA ILE A 205 26.36 -16.04 -19.37
C ILE A 205 25.94 -16.59 -18.01
N CYS A 206 25.85 -17.93 -17.87
CA CYS A 206 25.46 -18.60 -16.63
C CYS A 206 26.37 -19.82 -16.32
N ASP A 207 26.70 -19.96 -15.04
CA ASP A 207 27.36 -21.18 -14.48
C ASP A 207 26.36 -22.01 -13.65
N GLY A 208 25.17 -21.50 -13.40
CA GLY A 208 24.16 -22.16 -12.59
C GLY A 208 22.77 -22.17 -13.22
N VAL A 209 21.97 -23.12 -12.80
CA VAL A 209 20.60 -23.32 -13.28
C VAL A 209 19.68 -23.73 -12.14
N THR A 210 18.46 -23.20 -12.14
CA THR A 210 17.37 -23.64 -11.25
C THR A 210 16.39 -24.50 -12.04
N VAL A 211 16.13 -25.71 -11.54
CA VAL A 211 15.06 -26.60 -12.02
C VAL A 211 13.74 -26.14 -11.39
N SER A 212 12.83 -25.64 -12.20
CA SER A 212 11.51 -25.17 -11.80
C SER A 212 10.46 -26.02 -12.47
N THR A 213 10.07 -27.11 -11.82
CA THR A 213 9.06 -28.05 -12.36
C THR A 213 7.63 -27.58 -12.10
N LEU A 214 6.70 -28.08 -12.89
CA LEU A 214 5.27 -27.90 -12.67
C LEU A 214 4.82 -28.61 -11.38
N HIS A 215 3.68 -28.19 -10.84
CA HIS A 215 3.00 -28.96 -9.79
C HIS A 215 2.64 -30.36 -10.31
N GLY A 216 2.81 -31.37 -9.44
CA GLY A 216 2.58 -32.77 -9.80
C GLY A 216 3.75 -33.45 -10.53
N CYS A 217 4.91 -32.77 -10.68
CA CYS A 217 6.08 -33.42 -11.29
C CYS A 217 6.62 -34.55 -10.39
N PRO A 218 6.74 -35.81 -10.88
CA PRO A 218 7.19 -36.93 -10.07
C PRO A 218 8.65 -36.77 -9.59
N PRO A 219 9.02 -37.32 -8.42
CA PRO A 219 10.39 -37.22 -7.87
C PRO A 219 11.48 -37.74 -8.82
N ASN A 220 11.22 -38.87 -9.47
CA ASN A 220 12.15 -39.45 -10.44
C ASN A 220 12.40 -38.57 -11.67
N GLU A 221 11.42 -37.81 -12.09
CA GLU A 221 11.54 -36.85 -13.19
C GLU A 221 12.39 -35.65 -12.76
N ILE A 222 12.15 -35.12 -11.57
CA ILE A 222 12.95 -34.02 -10.98
C ILE A 222 14.42 -34.46 -10.87
N GLU A 223 14.68 -35.66 -10.36
CA GLU A 223 16.00 -36.22 -10.23
C GLU A 223 16.68 -36.42 -11.60
N ALA A 224 15.96 -36.92 -12.59
CA ALA A 224 16.46 -37.13 -13.94
C ALA A 224 16.82 -35.79 -14.62
N ILE A 225 16.00 -34.73 -14.46
CA ILE A 225 16.31 -33.39 -14.98
C ILE A 225 17.57 -32.83 -14.32
N ALA A 226 17.63 -32.85 -12.98
CA ALA A 226 18.75 -32.31 -12.26
C ALA A 226 20.05 -33.11 -12.58
N SER A 227 19.98 -34.43 -12.67
CA SER A 227 21.09 -35.27 -13.06
C SER A 227 21.61 -34.96 -14.48
N TYR A 228 20.72 -34.76 -15.45
CA TYR A 228 21.05 -34.37 -16.81
C TYR A 228 21.80 -33.02 -16.83
N LEU A 229 21.34 -32.02 -16.10
CA LEU A 229 21.98 -30.71 -16.04
C LEU A 229 23.36 -30.77 -15.38
N ILE A 230 23.54 -31.61 -14.36
CA ILE A 230 24.80 -31.79 -13.68
C ILE A 230 25.79 -32.58 -14.57
N THR A 231 25.37 -33.73 -15.11
CA THR A 231 26.30 -34.68 -15.77
C THR A 231 26.55 -34.37 -17.24
N GLU A 232 25.51 -33.98 -17.99
CA GLU A 232 25.65 -33.75 -19.43
C GLU A 232 25.87 -32.26 -19.74
N LYS A 233 25.28 -31.36 -18.96
CA LYS A 233 25.40 -29.89 -19.19
C LYS A 233 26.45 -29.22 -18.30
N HIS A 234 26.95 -29.89 -17.29
CA HIS A 234 27.98 -29.41 -16.36
C HIS A 234 27.62 -28.05 -15.73
N LEU A 235 26.40 -27.93 -15.22
CA LEU A 235 25.87 -26.73 -14.56
C LEU A 235 25.67 -26.99 -13.06
N ASN A 236 26.06 -26.01 -12.23
CA ASN A 236 25.65 -25.97 -10.84
C ASN A 236 24.11 -25.90 -10.78
N THR A 237 23.47 -26.71 -9.93
CA THR A 237 22.03 -26.94 -10.05
C THR A 237 21.32 -26.70 -8.74
N PHE A 238 20.29 -25.86 -8.77
CA PHE A 238 19.30 -25.73 -7.71
C PHE A 238 18.01 -26.43 -8.11
N VAL A 239 17.38 -27.13 -7.15
CA VAL A 239 16.02 -27.63 -7.31
C VAL A 239 15.05 -26.73 -6.54
N LYS A 240 14.05 -26.17 -7.24
CA LYS A 240 13.04 -25.30 -6.67
C LYS A 240 11.94 -26.13 -6.04
N CYS A 241 11.71 -25.96 -4.74
CA CYS A 241 10.74 -26.72 -3.97
C CYS A 241 9.43 -25.95 -3.80
N ASN A 242 8.32 -26.66 -3.87
CA ASN A 242 7.00 -26.11 -3.59
C ASN A 242 6.71 -26.12 -2.08
N PRO A 243 6.02 -25.10 -1.52
CA PRO A 243 5.65 -25.09 -0.10
C PRO A 243 4.72 -26.23 0.32
N THR A 244 4.08 -26.87 -0.62
CA THR A 244 3.26 -28.08 -0.42
C THR A 244 3.99 -29.25 0.21
N ILE A 245 5.34 -29.27 0.13
CA ILE A 245 6.22 -30.24 0.77
C ILE A 245 6.08 -30.26 2.32
N LEU A 246 5.53 -29.22 2.91
CA LEU A 246 5.26 -29.12 4.36
C LEU A 246 4.09 -29.98 4.81
N GLY A 247 3.19 -30.38 3.89
CA GLY A 247 1.94 -31.06 4.17
C GLY A 247 0.77 -30.12 4.43
N TYR A 248 -0.44 -30.56 4.03
CA TYR A 248 -1.66 -29.76 4.08
C TYR A 248 -2.00 -29.26 5.48
N GLU A 249 -2.01 -30.14 6.47
CA GLU A 249 -2.38 -29.80 7.85
C GLU A 249 -1.45 -28.72 8.46
N PHE A 250 -0.16 -28.82 8.18
CA PHE A 250 0.80 -27.80 8.63
C PHE A 250 0.54 -26.45 7.98
N ALA A 251 0.41 -26.42 6.66
CA ALA A 251 0.20 -25.18 5.91
C ALA A 251 -1.11 -24.49 6.33
N ARG A 252 -2.18 -25.27 6.47
CA ARG A 252 -3.49 -24.76 6.89
C ARG A 252 -3.45 -24.20 8.31
N SER A 253 -2.95 -24.99 9.27
CA SER A 253 -2.85 -24.57 10.66
C SER A 253 -1.95 -23.31 10.82
N ARG A 254 -0.84 -23.25 10.12
CA ARG A 254 0.08 -22.10 10.15
C ARG A 254 -0.59 -20.83 9.63
N LEU A 255 -1.23 -20.89 8.47
CA LEU A 255 -1.89 -19.75 7.86
C LEU A 255 -3.10 -19.30 8.69
N ASP A 256 -3.91 -20.22 9.20
CA ASP A 256 -5.07 -19.91 10.05
C ASP A 256 -4.66 -19.19 11.33
N SER A 257 -3.62 -19.70 12.01
CA SER A 257 -3.13 -19.10 13.25
C SER A 257 -2.60 -17.67 13.07
N MET A 258 -2.22 -17.31 11.86
CA MET A 258 -1.71 -15.99 11.51
C MET A 258 -2.77 -15.06 10.89
N GLY A 259 -4.05 -15.47 10.86
CA GLY A 259 -5.17 -14.68 10.35
C GLY A 259 -5.37 -14.75 8.84
N TYR A 260 -4.78 -15.73 8.15
CA TYR A 260 -4.96 -15.99 6.72
C TYR A 260 -5.99 -17.10 6.45
N ASP A 261 -6.97 -17.28 7.33
CA ASP A 261 -8.06 -18.24 7.26
C ASP A 261 -8.95 -18.08 6.01
N TYR A 262 -8.94 -16.90 5.41
CA TYR A 262 -9.67 -16.58 4.17
C TYR A 262 -8.98 -17.10 2.89
N ILE A 263 -7.70 -17.47 2.93
CA ILE A 263 -6.98 -18.02 1.79
C ILE A 263 -7.47 -19.47 1.56
N ALA A 264 -8.07 -19.71 0.40
CA ALA A 264 -8.64 -21.00 0.08
C ALA A 264 -7.67 -21.87 -0.72
N PHE A 265 -7.50 -23.11 -0.32
CA PHE A 265 -6.78 -24.16 -1.03
C PHE A 265 -7.22 -25.54 -0.51
N ASP A 266 -7.12 -26.56 -1.34
CA ASP A 266 -7.38 -27.94 -0.99
C ASP A 266 -6.09 -28.77 -0.83
N ASP A 267 -6.23 -30.08 -0.64
CA ASP A 267 -5.10 -30.98 -0.45
C ASP A 267 -4.55 -31.58 -1.75
N ARG A 268 -5.11 -31.23 -2.92
CA ARG A 268 -4.74 -31.81 -4.23
C ARG A 268 -3.24 -31.65 -4.52
N HIS A 269 -2.76 -30.40 -4.53
CA HIS A 269 -1.34 -30.11 -4.80
C HIS A 269 -0.41 -30.75 -3.76
N PHE A 270 -0.86 -30.86 -2.50
CA PHE A 270 -0.05 -31.52 -1.45
C PHE A 270 0.10 -33.03 -1.67
N ARG A 271 -0.86 -33.69 -2.31
CA ARG A 271 -0.75 -35.11 -2.64
C ARG A 271 0.06 -35.38 -3.91
N GLU A 272 -0.03 -34.47 -4.87
CA GLU A 272 0.57 -34.64 -6.21
C GLU A 272 2.02 -34.16 -6.28
N ASP A 273 2.40 -33.15 -5.50
CA ASP A 273 3.73 -32.57 -5.49
C ASP A 273 4.76 -33.47 -4.75
N LEU A 274 6.03 -33.15 -4.92
CA LEU A 274 7.18 -33.78 -4.25
C LEU A 274 6.97 -33.83 -2.72
N GLN A 275 6.98 -35.05 -2.17
CA GLN A 275 6.83 -35.28 -0.73
C GLN A 275 8.19 -35.16 -0.02
N TYR A 276 8.20 -34.66 1.22
CA TYR A 276 9.43 -34.51 2.02
C TYR A 276 10.23 -35.81 2.15
N LYS A 277 9.55 -36.94 2.40
CA LYS A 277 10.16 -38.27 2.52
C LYS A 277 10.89 -38.75 1.26
N ASP A 278 10.44 -38.31 0.07
CA ASP A 278 11.01 -38.66 -1.22
C ASP A 278 12.08 -37.64 -1.63
N ALA A 279 11.92 -36.39 -1.23
CA ALA A 279 12.85 -35.30 -1.48
C ALA A 279 14.22 -35.49 -0.81
N VAL A 280 14.23 -35.84 0.48
CA VAL A 280 15.47 -35.93 1.26
C VAL A 280 16.48 -36.94 0.66
N PRO A 281 16.10 -38.23 0.40
CA PRO A 281 17.01 -39.16 -0.23
C PRO A 281 17.47 -38.75 -1.63
N MET A 282 16.57 -38.13 -2.42
CA MET A 282 16.90 -37.63 -3.74
C MET A 282 17.95 -36.51 -3.65
N PHE A 283 17.80 -35.57 -2.74
CA PHE A 283 18.73 -34.45 -2.59
C PHE A 283 20.10 -34.91 -2.09
N HIS A 284 20.19 -35.94 -1.27
CA HIS A 284 21.47 -36.55 -0.93
C HIS A 284 22.17 -37.12 -2.16
N ARG A 285 21.47 -37.90 -3.01
CA ARG A 285 22.04 -38.43 -4.25
C ARG A 285 22.48 -37.33 -5.22
N LEU A 286 21.67 -36.28 -5.40
CA LEU A 286 22.00 -35.16 -6.28
C LEU A 286 23.18 -34.35 -5.77
N LYS A 287 23.31 -34.16 -4.46
CA LYS A 287 24.48 -33.53 -3.83
C LYS A 287 25.77 -34.33 -4.11
N GLU A 288 25.74 -35.62 -3.86
CA GLU A 288 26.90 -36.50 -4.15
C GLU A 288 27.25 -36.50 -5.65
N LEU A 289 26.22 -36.51 -6.52
CA LEU A 289 26.41 -36.47 -7.97
C LEU A 289 27.08 -35.17 -8.41
N ALA A 290 26.64 -34.03 -7.88
CA ALA A 290 27.23 -32.72 -8.19
C ALA A 290 28.71 -32.67 -7.72
N GLU A 291 28.99 -33.09 -6.48
CA GLU A 291 30.35 -33.13 -5.93
C GLU A 291 31.31 -34.01 -6.77
N LYS A 292 30.83 -35.18 -7.25
CA LYS A 292 31.59 -36.04 -8.15
C LYS A 292 31.92 -35.37 -9.49
N ASN A 293 31.11 -34.45 -9.94
CA ASN A 293 31.32 -33.69 -11.16
C ASN A 293 32.05 -32.34 -10.93
N GLY A 294 32.48 -32.03 -9.70
CA GLY A 294 33.13 -30.78 -9.33
C GLY A 294 32.19 -29.57 -9.38
N LEU A 295 30.91 -29.83 -9.15
CA LEU A 295 29.81 -28.84 -9.16
C LEU A 295 29.15 -28.78 -7.80
N GLU A 296 28.33 -27.77 -7.60
CA GLU A 296 27.51 -27.56 -6.40
C GLU A 296 26.04 -27.86 -6.70
N PHE A 297 25.36 -28.49 -5.74
CA PHE A 297 23.92 -28.71 -5.70
C PHE A 297 23.34 -27.97 -4.50
N GLY A 298 22.19 -27.35 -4.69
CA GLY A 298 21.45 -26.67 -3.63
C GLY A 298 19.95 -26.67 -3.82
N LEU A 299 19.26 -26.12 -2.86
CA LEU A 299 17.79 -25.95 -2.91
C LEU A 299 17.41 -24.49 -3.16
N LYS A 300 16.39 -24.29 -3.98
CA LYS A 300 15.69 -23.01 -4.11
C LYS A 300 14.38 -23.06 -3.29
N LEU A 301 14.34 -22.33 -2.21
CA LEU A 301 13.18 -22.24 -1.34
C LEU A 301 12.57 -20.81 -1.39
N SER A 302 11.34 -20.63 -1.83
CA SER A 302 10.42 -21.61 -2.38
C SER A 302 9.89 -21.18 -3.75
N ASN A 303 9.11 -22.04 -4.37
CA ASN A 303 8.15 -21.63 -5.39
C ASN A 303 7.01 -20.85 -4.71
N THR A 304 6.11 -20.26 -5.50
CA THR A 304 4.86 -19.66 -5.05
C THR A 304 3.89 -20.76 -4.58
N PHE A 305 2.90 -20.39 -3.78
CA PHE A 305 1.96 -21.32 -3.17
C PHE A 305 0.61 -21.28 -3.91
N PRO A 306 0.10 -22.40 -4.45
CA PRO A 306 -1.16 -22.43 -5.19
C PRO A 306 -2.36 -22.23 -4.26
N VAL A 307 -3.27 -21.35 -4.66
CA VAL A 307 -4.48 -21.01 -3.92
C VAL A 307 -5.64 -20.72 -4.89
N ASP A 308 -6.86 -20.98 -4.46
CA ASP A 308 -8.06 -20.72 -5.26
C ASP A 308 -8.40 -19.23 -5.28
N VAL A 309 -8.88 -18.73 -6.41
CA VAL A 309 -9.51 -17.41 -6.51
C VAL A 309 -10.91 -17.45 -5.92
N LYS A 310 -11.21 -16.64 -4.91
CA LYS A 310 -12.52 -16.61 -4.23
C LYS A 310 -13.19 -15.23 -4.20
N ALA A 311 -12.41 -14.15 -4.38
CA ALA A 311 -12.90 -12.78 -4.33
C ALA A 311 -12.67 -12.01 -5.65
N ASN A 312 -12.53 -12.72 -6.76
CA ASN A 312 -12.21 -12.18 -8.09
C ASN A 312 -10.91 -11.34 -8.08
N GLU A 313 -9.90 -11.80 -7.33
CA GLU A 313 -8.59 -11.16 -7.27
C GLU A 313 -7.95 -11.09 -8.65
N LEU A 314 -7.97 -12.21 -9.37
CA LEU A 314 -7.48 -12.35 -10.74
C LEU A 314 -8.52 -13.10 -11.59
N PRO A 315 -8.52 -12.91 -12.93
CA PRO A 315 -9.47 -13.60 -13.82
C PRO A 315 -9.03 -15.05 -14.13
N SER A 316 -8.87 -15.86 -13.09
CA SER A 316 -8.43 -17.25 -13.13
C SER A 316 -9.16 -18.04 -12.05
N GLU A 317 -9.16 -19.38 -12.12
CA GLU A 317 -9.68 -20.24 -11.06
C GLU A 317 -8.65 -20.43 -9.93
N GLU A 318 -7.37 -20.47 -10.29
CA GLU A 318 -6.23 -20.64 -9.38
C GLU A 318 -5.24 -19.48 -9.57
N MET A 319 -4.59 -19.09 -8.50
CA MET A 319 -3.51 -18.11 -8.47
C MET A 319 -2.39 -18.57 -7.54
N TYR A 320 -1.24 -17.93 -7.63
CA TYR A 320 -0.05 -18.30 -6.88
C TYR A 320 0.33 -17.23 -5.86
N MET A 321 0.23 -17.58 -4.57
CA MET A 321 0.54 -16.69 -3.45
C MET A 321 2.04 -16.53 -3.27
N SER A 322 2.46 -15.29 -2.97
CA SER A 322 3.82 -14.88 -2.66
C SER A 322 3.85 -13.76 -1.60
N GLY A 323 5.00 -13.19 -1.34
CA GLY A 323 5.13 -12.08 -0.39
C GLY A 323 5.09 -12.52 1.07
N ARG A 324 4.67 -11.63 1.97
CA ARG A 324 4.78 -11.83 3.42
C ARG A 324 4.04 -13.07 3.94
N ALA A 325 2.92 -13.44 3.33
CA ALA A 325 2.14 -14.62 3.73
C ALA A 325 2.87 -15.94 3.40
N LEU A 326 3.79 -15.92 2.43
CA LEU A 326 4.59 -17.07 2.06
C LEU A 326 5.81 -17.27 2.99
N TYR A 327 6.31 -16.20 3.62
CA TYR A 327 7.51 -16.27 4.47
C TYR A 327 7.43 -17.33 5.57
N PRO A 328 6.35 -17.43 6.39
CA PRO A 328 6.27 -18.42 7.46
C PRO A 328 6.23 -19.88 6.98
N LEU A 329 5.83 -20.13 5.74
CA LEU A 329 5.94 -21.44 5.12
C LEU A 329 7.36 -21.69 4.60
N THR A 330 7.95 -20.73 3.91
CA THR A 330 9.28 -20.89 3.33
C THR A 330 10.38 -20.99 4.38
N ILE A 331 10.30 -20.22 5.47
CA ILE A 331 11.29 -20.31 6.54
C ILE A 331 11.22 -21.64 7.29
N GLU A 332 10.03 -22.24 7.41
CA GLU A 332 9.88 -23.58 7.96
C GLU A 332 10.46 -24.65 7.01
N MET A 333 10.30 -24.50 5.68
CA MET A 333 11.00 -25.37 4.74
C MET A 333 12.51 -25.29 4.93
N ALA A 334 13.04 -24.06 5.04
CA ALA A 334 14.47 -23.84 5.29
C ALA A 334 14.91 -24.48 6.62
N ASN A 335 14.09 -24.36 7.68
CA ASN A 335 14.34 -25.00 8.97
C ASN A 335 14.43 -26.53 8.84
N ARG A 336 13.46 -27.18 8.20
CA ARG A 336 13.47 -28.64 8.03
C ARG A 336 14.67 -29.12 7.24
N PHE A 337 14.97 -28.51 6.10
CA PHE A 337 16.13 -28.91 5.28
C PHE A 337 17.46 -28.55 5.93
N ALA A 338 17.61 -27.40 6.56
CA ALA A 338 18.83 -27.04 7.27
C ALA A 338 19.14 -28.02 8.41
N ASN A 339 18.13 -28.45 9.15
CA ASN A 339 18.29 -29.47 10.20
C ASN A 339 18.62 -30.86 9.62
N GLU A 340 17.96 -31.28 8.55
CA GLU A 340 18.18 -32.57 7.90
C GLU A 340 19.61 -32.71 7.40
N PHE A 341 20.09 -31.69 6.68
CA PHE A 341 21.42 -31.66 6.11
C PHE A 341 22.50 -31.07 7.05
N LYS A 342 22.17 -30.78 8.33
CA LYS A 342 23.07 -30.16 9.30
C LYS A 342 23.77 -28.92 8.76
N GLY A 343 23.05 -28.13 8.00
CA GLY A 343 23.53 -26.92 7.37
C GLY A 343 24.39 -27.12 6.12
N ALA A 344 24.76 -28.35 5.78
CA ALA A 344 25.72 -28.61 4.68
C ALA A 344 25.17 -28.37 3.26
N LEU A 345 23.86 -28.17 3.10
CA LEU A 345 23.25 -27.94 1.81
C LEU A 345 22.96 -26.44 1.63
N ARG A 346 23.41 -25.86 0.53
CA ARG A 346 23.14 -24.46 0.21
C ARG A 346 21.65 -24.23 -0.04
N ILE A 347 21.13 -23.18 0.55
CA ILE A 347 19.77 -22.71 0.33
C ILE A 347 19.82 -21.36 -0.38
N SER A 348 19.32 -21.32 -1.62
CA SER A 348 18.94 -20.10 -2.31
C SER A 348 17.51 -19.77 -1.90
N TYR A 349 17.27 -18.57 -1.40
CA TYR A 349 15.99 -18.21 -0.80
C TYR A 349 15.10 -17.38 -1.73
N SER A 350 13.81 -17.64 -1.69
CA SER A 350 12.73 -16.81 -2.24
C SER A 350 11.49 -17.07 -1.38
N GLY A 351 10.48 -16.22 -1.44
CA GLY A 351 9.28 -16.45 -0.63
C GLY A 351 9.21 -15.51 0.56
N GLY A 352 8.85 -14.28 0.27
CA GLY A 352 8.64 -13.23 1.27
C GLY A 352 9.91 -12.57 1.80
N ALA A 353 11.02 -12.65 1.07
CA ALA A 353 12.22 -11.88 1.41
C ALA A 353 11.98 -10.38 1.23
N ASP A 354 12.28 -9.60 2.27
CA ASP A 354 12.13 -8.15 2.29
C ASP A 354 13.10 -7.48 3.28
N PHE A 355 12.90 -6.19 3.50
CA PHE A 355 13.72 -5.38 4.42
C PHE A 355 13.74 -5.93 5.86
N PHE A 356 12.67 -6.58 6.32
CA PHE A 356 12.54 -7.02 7.71
C PHE A 356 13.24 -8.35 8.01
N ASN A 357 13.57 -9.13 6.99
CA ASN A 357 14.14 -10.47 7.19
C ASN A 357 15.44 -10.74 6.43
N ILE A 358 15.78 -9.96 5.40
CA ILE A 358 16.93 -10.24 4.53
C ILE A 358 18.26 -10.30 5.29
N LYS A 359 18.43 -9.46 6.31
CA LYS A 359 19.65 -9.45 7.13
C LYS A 359 19.80 -10.74 7.92
N GLN A 360 18.74 -11.15 8.61
CA GLN A 360 18.75 -12.38 9.42
C GLN A 360 18.93 -13.63 8.54
N LEU A 361 18.29 -13.68 7.37
CA LEU A 361 18.51 -14.76 6.40
C LEU A 361 19.96 -14.84 5.97
N PHE A 362 20.55 -13.69 5.60
CA PHE A 362 21.95 -13.63 5.17
C PHE A 362 22.92 -14.02 6.28
N GLU A 363 22.75 -13.51 7.49
CA GLU A 363 23.57 -13.82 8.66
C GLU A 363 23.46 -15.30 9.07
N ALA A 364 22.30 -15.94 8.83
CA ALA A 364 22.11 -17.38 9.01
C ALA A 364 22.76 -18.24 7.90
N GLY A 365 23.47 -17.65 6.94
CA GLY A 365 24.12 -18.36 5.85
C GLY A 365 23.18 -18.74 4.70
N ILE A 366 21.96 -18.22 4.67
CA ILE A 366 21.02 -18.41 3.57
C ILE A 366 21.26 -17.36 2.50
N TRP A 367 21.85 -17.74 1.40
CA TRP A 367 22.07 -16.93 0.20
C TRP A 367 22.47 -17.79 -1.01
N PRO A 368 22.19 -17.35 -2.28
CA PRO A 368 21.62 -16.07 -2.67
C PRO A 368 20.13 -15.93 -2.30
N ILE A 369 19.69 -14.67 -2.14
CA ILE A 369 18.31 -14.32 -1.76
C ILE A 369 17.65 -13.62 -2.94
N THR A 370 16.47 -14.08 -3.36
CA THR A 370 15.75 -13.43 -4.46
C THR A 370 14.36 -12.97 -4.03
N MET A 371 13.85 -11.94 -4.69
CA MET A 371 12.57 -11.33 -4.37
C MET A 371 11.78 -10.95 -5.62
N ALA A 372 10.45 -11.04 -5.55
CA ALA A 372 9.54 -10.55 -6.57
C ALA A 372 8.55 -9.55 -5.98
N THR A 373 7.71 -9.96 -5.03
CA THR A 373 6.65 -9.11 -4.45
C THR A 373 7.19 -7.81 -3.85
N THR A 374 8.36 -7.84 -3.21
CA THR A 374 9.01 -6.67 -2.62
C THR A 374 9.23 -5.54 -3.64
N ILE A 375 9.65 -5.89 -4.84
CA ILE A 375 9.94 -4.94 -5.93
C ILE A 375 8.74 -4.68 -6.86
N LEU A 376 7.63 -5.37 -6.67
CA LEU A 376 6.34 -5.07 -7.30
C LEU A 376 5.49 -4.08 -6.49
N LYS A 377 5.89 -3.75 -5.26
CA LYS A 377 5.25 -2.75 -4.39
C LYS A 377 5.87 -1.37 -4.57
N PRO A 378 5.18 -0.27 -4.16
CA PRO A 378 5.70 1.09 -4.26
C PRO A 378 7.11 1.23 -3.69
N GLY A 379 7.95 1.98 -4.40
CA GLY A 379 9.41 1.99 -4.25
C GLY A 379 10.11 1.10 -5.30
N GLY A 380 9.46 0.05 -5.76
CA GLY A 380 9.91 -0.79 -6.87
C GLY A 380 11.36 -1.26 -6.73
N TYR A 381 12.08 -1.19 -7.82
CA TYR A 381 13.52 -1.52 -7.85
C TYR A 381 14.34 -0.69 -6.85
N GLY A 382 13.96 0.56 -6.59
CA GLY A 382 14.65 1.44 -5.64
C GLY A 382 14.77 0.87 -4.23
N ARG A 383 13.87 -0.03 -3.80
CA ARG A 383 13.98 -0.73 -2.51
C ARG A 383 15.28 -1.52 -2.38
N MET A 384 15.84 -2.02 -3.48
CA MET A 384 17.07 -2.79 -3.48
C MET A 384 18.28 -1.94 -3.06
N VAL A 385 18.28 -0.63 -3.29
CA VAL A 385 19.31 0.29 -2.80
C VAL A 385 19.38 0.25 -1.27
N GLN A 386 18.23 0.28 -0.61
CA GLN A 386 18.17 0.18 0.85
C GLN A 386 18.68 -1.18 1.36
N LEU A 387 18.31 -2.27 0.67
CA LEU A 387 18.76 -3.62 1.03
C LEU A 387 20.27 -3.77 0.88
N GLY A 388 20.85 -3.24 -0.19
CA GLY A 388 22.30 -3.22 -0.40
C GLY A 388 23.02 -2.46 0.72
N ASN A 389 22.56 -1.27 1.04
CA ASN A 389 23.12 -0.46 2.13
C ASN A 389 22.98 -1.15 3.50
N LEU A 390 21.87 -1.85 3.75
CA LEU A 390 21.66 -2.61 4.98
C LEU A 390 22.67 -3.73 5.12
N LEU A 391 22.91 -4.47 4.04
CA LEU A 391 23.81 -5.63 4.05
C LEU A 391 25.29 -5.26 3.98
N ASP A 392 25.65 -4.06 3.53
CA ASP A 392 27.04 -3.56 3.55
C ASP A 392 27.65 -3.55 4.96
N GLY A 393 26.86 -3.45 5.99
CA GLY A 393 27.26 -3.56 7.38
C GLY A 393 27.55 -4.99 7.87
N CYS A 394 27.13 -6.01 7.10
CA CYS A 394 27.27 -7.41 7.48
C CYS A 394 28.67 -7.95 7.13
N GLU A 395 29.00 -9.10 7.70
CA GLU A 395 30.21 -9.83 7.38
C GLU A 395 30.01 -10.70 6.13
N PHE A 396 30.89 -10.52 5.12
CA PHE A 396 30.87 -11.28 3.88
C PHE A 396 31.89 -12.41 4.00
N LYS A 397 31.41 -13.65 4.18
CA LYS A 397 32.18 -14.85 4.30
C LYS A 397 31.83 -15.86 3.21
N PRO A 398 32.80 -16.69 2.74
CA PRO A 398 32.47 -17.85 1.93
C PRO A 398 31.43 -18.74 2.64
N PHE A 399 30.61 -19.43 1.85
CA PHE A 399 29.64 -20.37 2.40
C PHE A 399 30.34 -21.46 3.24
N ALA A 400 30.00 -21.50 4.51
CA ALA A 400 30.49 -22.49 5.47
C ALA A 400 29.35 -23.36 6.04
N GLY A 401 28.20 -23.28 5.43
CA GLY A 401 26.96 -23.94 5.87
C GLY A 401 25.91 -22.96 6.31
N VAL A 402 24.70 -23.45 6.45
CA VAL A 402 23.52 -22.72 7.01
C VAL A 402 23.51 -22.93 8.52
N ASP A 403 23.39 -21.86 9.28
CA ASP A 403 23.15 -21.91 10.73
C ASP A 403 21.71 -22.38 10.99
N TYR A 404 21.55 -23.70 11.14
CA TYR A 404 20.24 -24.31 11.30
C TYR A 404 19.56 -23.94 12.64
N GLU A 405 20.33 -23.57 13.68
CA GLU A 405 19.77 -23.07 14.94
C GLU A 405 19.20 -21.65 14.79
N ALA A 406 19.90 -20.79 14.05
CA ALA A 406 19.38 -19.46 13.71
C ALA A 406 18.11 -19.57 12.85
N VAL A 407 18.09 -20.45 11.86
CA VAL A 407 16.91 -20.67 11.00
C VAL A 407 15.73 -21.23 11.82
N ALA A 408 15.98 -22.12 12.79
CA ALA A 408 14.94 -22.62 13.68
C ALA A 408 14.28 -21.49 14.48
N ARG A 409 15.09 -20.57 15.06
CA ARG A 409 14.54 -19.38 15.75
C ARG A 409 13.70 -18.51 14.82
N LEU A 410 14.14 -18.23 13.60
CA LEU A 410 13.35 -17.46 12.63
C LEU A 410 12.01 -18.12 12.29
N SER A 411 12.00 -19.47 12.20
CA SER A 411 10.77 -20.23 11.95
C SER A 411 9.82 -20.21 13.14
N GLU A 412 10.34 -20.25 14.36
CA GLU A 412 9.55 -20.15 15.60
C GLU A 412 8.96 -18.74 15.81
N GLU A 413 9.71 -17.70 15.46
CA GLU A 413 9.29 -16.30 15.59
C GLU A 413 8.26 -15.86 14.53
N ALA A 414 8.32 -16.41 13.33
CA ALA A 414 7.50 -15.98 12.21
C ALA A 414 5.99 -15.94 12.52
N PRO A 415 5.37 -16.93 13.20
CA PRO A 415 3.93 -16.92 13.48
C PRO A 415 3.45 -15.85 14.45
N THR A 416 4.34 -15.27 15.23
CA THR A 416 4.03 -14.24 16.24
C THR A 416 4.55 -12.85 15.85
N ASN A 417 5.30 -12.75 14.76
CA ASN A 417 5.85 -11.49 14.30
C ASN A 417 4.77 -10.65 13.60
N PHE A 418 4.52 -9.45 14.12
CA PHE A 418 3.50 -8.52 13.61
C PHE A 418 3.60 -8.21 12.11
N HIS A 419 4.83 -8.28 11.54
CA HIS A 419 5.04 -8.03 10.11
C HIS A 419 4.39 -9.09 9.23
N TYR A 420 4.30 -10.35 9.70
CA TYR A 420 3.75 -11.47 8.93
C TYR A 420 2.31 -11.82 9.30
N ILE A 421 1.83 -11.43 10.48
CA ILE A 421 0.45 -11.66 10.91
C ILE A 421 -0.49 -10.74 10.14
N LYS A 422 -1.62 -11.28 9.71
CA LYS A 422 -2.70 -10.47 9.13
C LYS A 422 -3.38 -9.67 10.24
N PRO A 423 -3.55 -8.35 10.11
CA PRO A 423 -4.32 -7.57 11.08
C PRO A 423 -5.75 -8.12 11.26
N ILE A 424 -6.28 -8.02 12.47
CA ILE A 424 -7.66 -8.48 12.82
C ILE A 424 -8.70 -7.85 11.88
N LYS A 425 -8.49 -6.59 11.50
CA LYS A 425 -9.36 -5.88 10.55
C LYS A 425 -8.77 -5.88 9.15
N GLU A 426 -9.64 -5.92 8.15
CA GLU A 426 -9.21 -5.68 6.78
C GLU A 426 -8.61 -4.28 6.64
N ALA A 427 -7.54 -4.17 5.86
CA ALA A 427 -6.97 -2.87 5.56
C ALA A 427 -8.04 -1.96 4.91
N PRO A 428 -8.17 -0.71 5.36
CA PRO A 428 -9.12 0.23 4.77
C PRO A 428 -8.86 0.42 3.27
N ASP A 429 -9.90 0.76 2.51
CA ASP A 429 -9.73 1.13 1.11
C ASP A 429 -8.85 2.38 0.99
N ARG A 430 -7.73 2.25 0.28
CA ARG A 430 -6.71 3.30 0.10
C ARG A 430 -6.97 4.21 -1.09
N LYS A 431 -8.02 3.94 -1.88
CA LYS A 431 -8.39 4.72 -3.06
C LYS A 431 -9.12 6.03 -2.67
N MET A 432 -9.07 7.02 -3.54
CA MET A 432 -9.64 8.35 -3.29
C MET A 432 -11.17 8.42 -3.32
N GLY A 433 -11.87 7.32 -3.60
CA GLY A 433 -13.33 7.26 -3.70
C GLY A 433 -13.86 7.39 -5.12
N LYS A 434 -15.13 7.00 -5.30
CA LYS A 434 -15.80 7.00 -6.62
C LYS A 434 -15.98 8.40 -7.19
N GLY A 435 -16.09 8.50 -8.52
CA GLY A 435 -16.35 9.74 -9.24
C GLY A 435 -15.11 10.61 -9.47
N LYS A 436 -13.91 10.07 -9.24
CA LYS A 436 -12.64 10.69 -9.63
C LYS A 436 -11.97 9.80 -10.66
N GLU A 437 -12.06 10.19 -11.91
CA GLU A 437 -11.38 9.52 -13.03
C GLU A 437 -9.89 9.86 -13.03
N LEU A 438 -9.05 8.93 -13.48
CA LEU A 438 -7.63 9.16 -13.67
C LEU A 438 -7.42 10.08 -14.87
N PRO A 439 -6.92 11.32 -14.69
CA PRO A 439 -6.73 12.24 -15.80
C PRO A 439 -5.50 11.85 -16.63
N LEU A 440 -5.52 12.23 -17.91
CA LEU A 440 -4.40 11.98 -18.84
C LEU A 440 -3.10 12.63 -18.34
N ILE A 441 -3.21 13.85 -17.82
CA ILE A 441 -2.12 14.65 -17.26
C ILE A 441 -2.50 15.18 -15.87
N ASP A 442 -1.54 15.72 -15.13
CA ASP A 442 -1.71 16.31 -13.79
C ASP A 442 -2.45 15.40 -12.79
N CYS A 443 -2.12 14.09 -12.82
CA CYS A 443 -2.79 13.09 -11.99
C CYS A 443 -2.28 13.03 -10.54
N PHE A 444 -1.27 13.82 -10.17
CA PHE A 444 -0.68 13.75 -8.84
C PHE A 444 -1.62 14.37 -7.80
N ARG A 445 -2.06 13.53 -6.87
CA ARG A 445 -2.92 13.91 -5.77
C ARG A 445 -2.54 13.13 -4.53
N ALA A 446 -2.53 13.82 -3.39
CA ALA A 446 -2.33 13.17 -2.10
C ALA A 446 -3.65 12.52 -1.64
N PRO A 447 -3.72 11.18 -1.54
CA PRO A 447 -4.95 10.51 -1.12
C PRO A 447 -5.39 10.90 0.30
N CYS A 448 -4.46 11.27 1.17
CA CYS A 448 -4.75 11.75 2.52
C CYS A 448 -5.62 13.02 2.52
N LYS A 449 -5.43 13.95 1.57
CA LYS A 449 -6.31 15.13 1.42
C LYS A 449 -7.74 14.70 1.07
N SER A 450 -7.87 13.73 0.18
CA SER A 450 -9.19 13.20 -0.22
C SER A 450 -9.85 12.34 0.87
N GLY A 451 -9.07 11.75 1.76
CA GLY A 451 -9.55 10.98 2.90
C GLY A 451 -10.07 11.86 4.04
N CYS A 452 -9.64 13.11 4.11
CA CYS A 452 -10.10 14.05 5.12
C CYS A 452 -11.48 14.62 4.71
N PRO A 453 -12.53 14.56 5.56
CA PRO A 453 -13.84 15.07 5.23
C PRO A 453 -13.87 16.56 4.84
N PHE A 454 -13.02 17.38 5.44
CA PHE A 454 -12.89 18.82 5.13
C PHE A 454 -11.68 19.16 4.22
N GLY A 455 -11.02 18.14 3.63
CA GLY A 455 -9.95 18.34 2.64
C GLY A 455 -8.71 19.03 3.19
N GLN A 456 -8.24 18.64 4.37
CA GLN A 456 -7.05 19.21 5.02
C GLN A 456 -5.80 19.11 4.14
N ASP A 457 -4.99 20.16 4.12
CA ASP A 457 -3.73 20.25 3.36
C ASP A 457 -2.60 19.50 4.10
N VAL A 458 -2.70 18.15 4.08
CA VAL A 458 -1.87 17.26 4.89
C VAL A 458 -0.40 17.29 4.51
N PRO A 459 0.01 17.11 3.24
CA PRO A 459 1.43 17.13 2.90
C PRO A 459 2.11 18.46 3.26
N GLU A 460 1.39 19.56 3.08
CA GLU A 460 1.86 20.90 3.26
C GLU A 460 2.21 21.19 4.74
N TYR A 461 1.29 20.93 5.67
CA TYR A 461 1.59 21.16 7.08
C TYR A 461 2.59 20.15 7.65
N ILE A 462 2.64 18.92 7.12
CA ILE A 462 3.68 17.96 7.53
C ILE A 462 5.07 18.45 7.11
N GLU A 463 5.22 18.95 5.90
CA GLU A 463 6.48 19.51 5.40
C GLU A 463 6.95 20.70 6.28
N LEU A 464 6.02 21.62 6.61
CA LEU A 464 6.29 22.75 7.50
C LEU A 464 6.72 22.30 8.90
N CYS A 465 6.03 21.30 9.48
CA CYS A 465 6.43 20.71 10.76
C CYS A 465 7.84 20.11 10.70
N GLY A 466 8.19 19.46 9.59
CA GLY A 466 9.54 18.92 9.36
C GLY A 466 10.63 19.98 9.37
N LYS A 467 10.29 21.17 8.91
CA LYS A 467 11.18 22.35 8.90
C LYS A 467 11.15 23.15 10.20
N GLY A 468 10.34 22.72 11.20
CA GLY A 468 10.18 23.44 12.47
C GLY A 468 9.32 24.71 12.39
N LEU A 469 8.62 24.94 11.27
CA LEU A 469 7.74 26.08 11.01
C LEU A 469 6.33 25.78 11.54
N PHE A 470 6.21 25.67 12.87
CA PHE A 470 4.95 25.23 13.50
C PHE A 470 3.83 26.26 13.41
N LEU A 471 4.15 27.57 13.39
CA LEU A 471 3.13 28.62 13.24
C LEU A 471 2.48 28.55 11.85
N GLU A 472 3.28 28.49 10.81
CA GLU A 472 2.82 28.37 9.43
C GLU A 472 2.05 27.06 9.22
N ALA A 473 2.53 25.97 9.81
CA ALA A 473 1.82 24.69 9.79
C ALA A 473 0.45 24.81 10.46
N LEU A 474 0.37 25.47 11.61
CA LEU A 474 -0.87 25.65 12.35
C LEU A 474 -1.84 26.61 11.63
N GLN A 475 -1.33 27.63 10.95
CA GLN A 475 -2.14 28.50 10.08
C GLN A 475 -2.76 27.72 8.91
N VAL A 476 -1.98 26.86 8.23
CA VAL A 476 -2.49 25.95 7.19
C VAL A 476 -3.54 24.99 7.76
N ILE A 477 -3.32 24.45 8.96
CA ILE A 477 -4.28 23.56 9.62
C ILE A 477 -5.58 24.31 9.94
N THR A 478 -5.49 25.44 10.63
CA THR A 478 -6.65 26.16 11.17
C THR A 478 -7.47 26.85 10.09
N ALA A 479 -6.94 27.08 8.90
CA ALA A 479 -7.72 27.57 7.76
C ALA A 479 -8.94 26.69 7.48
N LYS A 480 -8.84 25.35 7.63
CA LYS A 480 -9.92 24.39 7.40
C LYS A 480 -10.37 23.65 8.65
N ASN A 481 -9.52 23.55 9.65
CA ASN A 481 -9.74 22.80 10.89
C ASN A 481 -9.54 23.70 12.12
N PRO A 482 -10.58 24.31 12.65
CA PRO A 482 -10.47 25.22 13.81
C PRO A 482 -10.34 24.52 15.15
N LEU A 483 -10.28 23.17 15.16
CA LEU A 483 -10.18 22.34 16.37
C LEU A 483 -8.90 21.48 16.32
N PRO A 484 -7.69 22.10 16.22
CA PRO A 484 -6.45 21.34 16.02
C PRO A 484 -6.09 20.44 17.20
N PHE A 485 -6.36 20.82 18.45
CA PHE A 485 -6.09 20.01 19.63
C PHE A 485 -7.06 18.82 19.73
N ILE A 486 -8.36 19.05 19.60
CA ILE A 486 -9.36 17.97 19.61
C ILE A 486 -9.08 16.98 18.50
N THR A 487 -8.86 17.43 17.27
CA THR A 487 -8.62 16.54 16.14
C THR A 487 -7.19 16.01 16.11
N GLY A 488 -6.24 16.63 16.77
CA GLY A 488 -4.89 16.10 17.00
C GLY A 488 -4.90 14.93 17.98
N THR A 489 -5.91 14.86 18.85
CA THR A 489 -6.01 13.84 19.90
C THR A 489 -6.96 12.70 19.52
N ILE A 490 -8.19 12.99 19.09
CA ILE A 490 -9.25 11.99 18.92
C ILE A 490 -9.85 11.90 17.51
N CYS A 491 -9.20 12.47 16.48
CA CYS A 491 -9.67 12.31 15.10
C CYS A 491 -9.66 10.84 14.69
N ALA A 492 -10.70 10.40 13.98
CA ALA A 492 -10.80 9.06 13.40
C ALA A 492 -9.80 8.81 12.22
N HIS A 493 -8.89 9.73 11.99
CA HIS A 493 -7.70 9.68 11.10
C HIS A 493 -7.88 9.01 9.72
N HIS A 494 -9.03 9.16 9.06
CA HIS A 494 -9.27 8.61 7.72
C HIS A 494 -8.20 9.00 6.67
N CYS A 495 -7.49 10.11 6.88
CA CYS A 495 -6.34 10.49 6.08
C CYS A 495 -5.17 9.50 6.22
N MET A 496 -4.97 8.91 7.40
CA MET A 496 -3.95 7.88 7.63
C MET A 496 -4.32 6.58 6.91
N ASP A 497 -5.60 6.21 6.86
CA ASP A 497 -6.09 5.05 6.10
C ASP A 497 -5.76 5.18 4.60
N LYS A 498 -5.80 6.40 4.06
CA LYS A 498 -5.50 6.71 2.66
C LYS A 498 -4.02 6.99 2.39
N CYS A 499 -3.17 7.04 3.41
CA CYS A 499 -1.76 7.34 3.23
C CYS A 499 -1.06 6.27 2.40
N MET A 500 -0.32 6.67 1.37
CA MET A 500 0.41 5.76 0.49
C MET A 500 1.54 5.01 1.20
N ARG A 501 2.03 5.52 2.35
CA ARG A 501 2.99 4.80 3.21
C ARG A 501 2.44 3.47 3.74
N ASN A 502 1.13 3.26 3.77
CA ASN A 502 0.54 1.96 4.04
C ASN A 502 0.99 0.83 3.08
N HIS A 503 1.55 1.17 1.92
CA HIS A 503 2.15 0.22 0.99
C HIS A 503 3.63 -0.06 1.28
N TYR A 504 4.20 0.59 2.28
CA TYR A 504 5.59 0.44 2.74
C TYR A 504 5.63 -0.28 4.09
N GLU A 505 5.58 0.45 5.19
CA GLU A 505 5.56 -0.11 6.55
C GLU A 505 4.27 0.23 7.32
N CYS A 506 3.94 1.51 7.46
CA CYS A 506 2.71 1.99 8.10
C CYS A 506 2.47 3.47 7.72
N PRO A 507 1.26 4.04 7.92
CA PRO A 507 0.98 5.41 7.55
C PRO A 507 1.85 6.41 8.33
N VAL A 508 2.05 7.61 7.77
CA VAL A 508 2.58 8.76 8.52
C VAL A 508 1.62 9.07 9.66
N ASN A 509 2.15 9.38 10.85
CA ASN A 509 1.34 9.81 11.99
C ASN A 509 0.81 11.24 11.79
N ILE A 510 -0.13 11.38 10.84
CA ILE A 510 -0.72 12.65 10.42
C ILE A 510 -1.44 13.33 11.59
N ARG A 511 -2.14 12.54 12.43
CA ARG A 511 -2.85 13.04 13.61
C ARG A 511 -1.88 13.63 14.64
N GLY A 512 -0.83 12.89 14.97
CA GLY A 512 0.18 13.34 15.94
C GLY A 512 0.99 14.55 15.45
N THR A 513 1.32 14.63 14.15
CA THR A 513 2.01 15.79 13.58
C THR A 513 1.15 17.05 13.66
N LYS A 514 -0.17 16.93 13.44
CA LYS A 514 -1.11 18.04 13.64
C LYS A 514 -1.14 18.54 15.09
N LEU A 515 -1.16 17.61 16.05
CA LEU A 515 -1.08 17.96 17.47
C LEU A 515 0.25 18.66 17.81
N GLN A 516 1.34 18.18 17.27
CA GLN A 516 2.67 18.79 17.45
C GLN A 516 2.69 20.24 16.95
N ALA A 517 2.10 20.54 15.80
CA ALA A 517 1.97 21.92 15.31
C ALA A 517 1.13 22.78 16.26
N ALA A 518 0.02 22.23 16.78
CA ALA A 518 -0.84 22.95 17.73
C ALA A 518 -0.11 23.25 19.03
N GLU A 519 0.56 22.26 19.65
CA GLU A 519 1.33 22.43 20.88
C GLU A 519 2.52 23.37 20.68
N GLY A 520 3.14 23.34 19.48
CA GLY A 520 4.35 24.09 19.18
C GLY A 520 4.14 25.59 18.94
N ALA A 521 2.95 26.04 18.49
CA ALA A 521 2.75 27.42 18.06
C ALA A 521 1.38 28.02 18.46
N PHE A 522 0.65 27.41 19.39
CA PHE A 522 -0.69 27.86 19.76
C PHE A 522 -0.73 29.29 20.28
N GLU A 523 0.16 29.64 21.20
CA GLU A 523 0.24 30.99 21.77
C GLU A 523 0.56 32.06 20.73
N GLU A 524 1.43 31.73 19.78
CA GLU A 524 1.79 32.61 18.67
C GLU A 524 0.58 32.84 17.76
N LEU A 525 -0.12 31.75 17.39
CA LEU A 525 -1.34 31.83 16.58
C LEU A 525 -2.43 32.66 17.30
N LEU A 526 -2.60 32.46 18.60
CA LEU A 526 -3.57 33.19 19.39
C LEU A 526 -3.24 34.69 19.41
N ALA A 527 -1.97 35.05 19.50
CA ALA A 527 -1.52 36.45 19.52
C ALA A 527 -1.81 37.20 18.22
N ILE A 528 -1.68 36.50 17.06
CA ILE A 528 -1.92 37.10 15.74
C ILE A 528 -3.36 36.97 15.24
N THR A 529 -4.22 36.22 15.95
CA THR A 529 -5.62 36.05 15.56
C THR A 529 -6.40 37.34 15.80
N GLU A 530 -6.93 37.91 14.71
CA GLU A 530 -7.72 39.14 14.75
C GLU A 530 -9.19 38.85 15.06
N MET A 531 -9.81 39.77 15.76
CA MET A 531 -11.25 39.77 16.06
C MET A 531 -12.01 40.50 14.95
N SER A 532 -13.11 39.89 14.46
CA SER A 532 -14.06 40.54 13.56
C SER A 532 -15.44 40.61 14.21
N ARG A 533 -16.17 41.70 13.97
CA ARG A 533 -17.56 41.91 14.40
C ARG A 533 -18.41 42.62 13.31
N GLU A 534 -18.10 42.31 12.07
CA GLU A 534 -18.77 42.88 10.91
C GLU A 534 -19.50 41.77 10.11
N GLY A 535 -20.54 42.18 9.35
CA GLY A 535 -21.25 41.29 8.42
C GLY A 535 -22.61 40.80 8.91
N GLU A 536 -23.22 39.90 8.14
CA GLU A 536 -24.49 39.29 8.44
C GLU A 536 -24.42 38.39 9.68
N LYS A 537 -25.53 38.30 10.42
CA LYS A 537 -25.54 37.60 11.73
C LYS A 537 -26.00 36.17 11.59
N VAL A 538 -25.22 35.26 12.20
CA VAL A 538 -25.50 33.83 12.22
C VAL A 538 -25.73 33.36 13.65
N ALA A 539 -26.95 32.84 13.91
CA ALA A 539 -27.26 32.14 15.15
C ALA A 539 -26.86 30.66 15.04
N ILE A 540 -26.02 30.18 15.92
CA ILE A 540 -25.57 28.80 15.95
C ILE A 540 -26.11 28.11 17.21
N ILE A 541 -26.88 27.04 17.03
CA ILE A 541 -27.57 26.35 18.11
C ILE A 541 -26.80 25.08 18.50
N GLY A 542 -26.06 25.14 19.60
CA GLY A 542 -25.19 24.09 20.12
C GLY A 542 -23.73 24.45 20.05
N GLY A 543 -23.01 24.32 21.17
CA GLY A 543 -21.60 24.62 21.37
C GLY A 543 -20.71 23.38 21.31
N GLY A 544 -21.12 22.33 20.56
CA GLY A 544 -20.30 21.16 20.23
C GLY A 544 -19.35 21.42 19.08
N PRO A 545 -18.59 20.39 18.61
CA PRO A 545 -17.60 20.56 17.54
C PRO A 545 -18.11 21.23 16.27
N ALA A 546 -19.32 20.87 15.82
CA ALA A 546 -19.93 21.47 14.63
C ALA A 546 -20.23 22.96 14.82
N GLY A 547 -20.81 23.34 15.96
CA GLY A 547 -21.12 24.73 16.27
C GLY A 547 -19.88 25.59 16.49
N LEU A 548 -18.90 25.07 17.18
CA LEU A 548 -17.62 25.72 17.40
C LEU A 548 -16.89 25.96 16.07
N ALA A 549 -16.85 24.97 15.17
CA ALA A 549 -16.25 25.09 13.85
C ALA A 549 -17.01 26.09 12.97
N ALA A 550 -18.36 26.08 13.02
CA ALA A 550 -19.19 27.04 12.29
C ALA A 550 -18.93 28.47 12.77
N ALA A 551 -18.81 28.68 14.09
CA ALA A 551 -18.53 30.00 14.66
C ALA A 551 -17.17 30.54 14.19
N TYR A 552 -16.13 29.70 14.23
CA TYR A 552 -14.80 30.08 13.73
C TYR A 552 -14.83 30.48 12.26
N HIS A 553 -15.37 29.60 11.41
CA HIS A 553 -15.41 29.87 9.97
C HIS A 553 -16.28 31.10 9.64
N ALA A 554 -17.41 31.30 10.32
CA ALA A 554 -18.23 32.47 10.14
C ALA A 554 -17.42 33.76 10.43
N GLN A 555 -16.78 33.83 11.57
CA GLN A 555 -15.96 34.98 11.97
C GLN A 555 -14.80 35.27 11.02
N LYS A 556 -14.12 34.23 10.58
CA LYS A 556 -12.97 34.35 9.66
C LYS A 556 -13.40 34.74 8.23
N HIS A 557 -14.66 34.57 7.88
CA HIS A 557 -15.17 34.82 6.52
C HIS A 557 -16.22 35.92 6.45
N GLY A 558 -16.19 36.84 7.40
CA GLY A 558 -16.97 38.11 7.35
C GLY A 558 -18.43 37.99 7.78
N LEU A 559 -18.72 37.08 8.72
CA LEU A 559 -20.04 36.93 9.35
C LEU A 559 -19.91 37.12 10.86
N GLN A 560 -21.01 37.48 11.53
CA GLN A 560 -21.05 37.59 13.00
C GLN A 560 -21.73 36.36 13.60
N ALA A 561 -20.97 35.54 14.32
CA ALA A 561 -21.47 34.33 14.94
C ALA A 561 -21.84 34.52 16.40
N THR A 562 -23.06 34.11 16.79
CA THR A 562 -23.49 33.96 18.18
C THR A 562 -23.89 32.51 18.41
N VAL A 563 -23.20 31.83 19.33
CA VAL A 563 -23.44 30.44 19.70
C VAL A 563 -24.33 30.38 20.92
N PHE A 564 -25.47 29.70 20.83
CA PHE A 564 -26.40 29.43 21.92
C PHE A 564 -26.12 27.99 22.42
N GLU A 565 -25.70 27.83 23.68
CA GLU A 565 -25.44 26.53 24.31
C GLU A 565 -26.28 26.39 25.60
N LYS A 566 -27.10 25.33 25.67
CA LYS A 566 -27.97 25.09 26.81
C LYS A 566 -27.24 24.72 28.10
N ARG A 567 -26.01 24.16 27.97
CA ARG A 567 -25.15 23.84 29.10
C ARG A 567 -24.27 25.03 29.49
N GLU A 568 -23.71 24.95 30.69
CA GLU A 568 -22.76 25.96 31.20
C GLU A 568 -21.36 25.79 30.60
N THR A 569 -21.13 24.71 29.81
CA THR A 569 -19.83 24.40 29.21
C THR A 569 -19.92 24.18 27.72
N LEU A 570 -18.91 24.62 26.97
CA LEU A 570 -18.73 24.36 25.56
C LEU A 570 -17.98 23.02 25.34
N GLY A 571 -18.05 22.48 24.12
CA GLY A 571 -17.36 21.24 23.71
C GLY A 571 -18.30 20.06 23.47
N GLY A 572 -19.58 20.18 23.84
CA GLY A 572 -20.60 19.17 23.54
C GLY A 572 -20.22 17.77 24.08
N ILE A 573 -20.40 16.75 23.24
CA ILE A 573 -20.11 15.34 23.59
C ILE A 573 -18.62 15.10 23.89
N VAL A 574 -17.73 15.84 23.25
CA VAL A 574 -16.27 15.72 23.46
C VAL A 574 -15.88 16.04 24.89
N ARG A 575 -16.47 17.12 25.45
CA ARG A 575 -16.22 17.50 26.83
C ARG A 575 -16.98 16.63 27.83
N ASN A 576 -18.26 16.36 27.56
CA ASN A 576 -19.14 15.84 28.59
C ASN A 576 -19.26 14.31 28.61
N VAL A 577 -18.88 13.61 27.54
CA VAL A 577 -19.13 12.17 27.36
C VAL A 577 -17.85 11.41 27.07
N ILE A 578 -17.00 11.89 26.18
CA ILE A 578 -15.73 11.19 25.87
C ILE A 578 -14.85 11.18 27.12
N PRO A 579 -14.38 9.99 27.55
CA PRO A 579 -13.61 9.87 28.80
C PRO A 579 -12.33 10.72 28.83
N GLY A 580 -11.96 11.20 30.03
CA GLY A 580 -10.76 12.02 30.22
C GLY A 580 -9.45 11.32 29.86
N PHE A 581 -9.41 9.99 29.88
CA PHE A 581 -8.23 9.23 29.42
C PHE A 581 -8.09 9.23 27.88
N ARG A 582 -9.10 9.68 27.13
CA ARG A 582 -9.07 9.87 25.67
C ARG A 582 -8.65 11.29 25.30
N ILE A 583 -9.22 12.27 25.97
CA ILE A 583 -8.92 13.69 25.74
C ILE A 583 -9.07 14.48 27.04
N GLY A 584 -8.04 15.26 27.37
CA GLY A 584 -8.08 16.19 28.50
C GLY A 584 -8.88 17.45 28.20
N ASP A 585 -9.40 18.10 29.23
CA ASP A 585 -10.17 19.35 29.08
C ASP A 585 -9.31 20.50 28.57
N ASP A 586 -8.00 20.53 28.87
CA ASP A 586 -7.08 21.55 28.38
C ASP A 586 -7.02 21.60 26.85
N ALA A 587 -7.04 20.47 26.18
CA ALA A 587 -7.06 20.38 24.72
C ALA A 587 -8.34 21.01 24.13
N ILE A 588 -9.47 20.79 24.80
CA ILE A 588 -10.76 21.37 24.42
C ILE A 588 -10.78 22.88 24.68
N ASP A 589 -10.22 23.32 25.81
CA ASP A 589 -10.17 24.74 26.18
C ASP A 589 -9.29 25.56 25.26
N ASN A 590 -8.17 24.98 24.79
CA ASN A 590 -7.32 25.64 23.80
C ASN A 590 -8.06 25.93 22.48
N ASP A 591 -8.76 24.93 21.94
CA ASP A 591 -9.54 25.12 20.73
C ASP A 591 -10.67 26.15 20.92
N ILE A 592 -11.33 26.13 22.08
CA ILE A 592 -12.37 27.11 22.44
C ILE A 592 -11.77 28.51 22.57
N ALA A 593 -10.58 28.67 23.15
CA ALA A 593 -9.88 29.93 23.29
C ALA A 593 -9.58 30.56 21.91
N LEU A 594 -9.14 29.75 20.94
CA LEU A 594 -8.91 30.20 19.58
C LEU A 594 -10.21 30.74 18.95
N ILE A 595 -11.33 30.04 19.11
CA ILE A 595 -12.62 30.46 18.57
C ILE A 595 -13.13 31.73 19.23
N LYS A 596 -13.04 31.83 20.56
CA LYS A 596 -13.38 33.07 21.28
C LYS A 596 -12.55 34.28 20.83
N LYS A 597 -11.26 34.03 20.54
CA LYS A 597 -10.36 35.09 20.07
C LYS A 597 -10.79 35.69 18.74
N THR A 598 -11.49 34.95 17.86
CA THR A 598 -12.03 35.48 16.60
C THR A 598 -13.16 36.49 16.78
N GLY A 599 -13.73 36.61 17.98
CA GLY A 599 -14.83 37.54 18.29
C GLY A 599 -16.23 36.90 18.30
N ALA A 600 -16.33 35.58 18.17
CA ALA A 600 -17.61 34.86 18.30
C ALA A 600 -18.25 35.10 19.69
N GLU A 601 -19.54 35.31 19.74
CA GLU A 601 -20.28 35.49 20.97
C GLU A 601 -20.91 34.20 21.47
N PHE A 602 -21.00 34.03 22.80
CA PHE A 602 -21.55 32.82 23.42
C PHE A 602 -22.62 33.13 24.45
N VAL A 603 -23.80 32.54 24.27
CA VAL A 603 -24.92 32.59 25.20
C VAL A 603 -25.06 31.23 25.86
N MET A 604 -24.63 31.12 27.12
CA MET A 604 -24.50 29.87 27.85
C MET A 604 -25.65 29.65 28.84
N GLY A 605 -25.91 28.38 29.19
CA GLY A 605 -26.86 27.96 30.24
C GLY A 605 -28.30 28.18 29.89
N LYS A 606 -28.64 28.41 28.62
CA LYS A 606 -29.99 28.69 28.13
C LYS A 606 -30.29 27.97 26.83
N GLU A 607 -31.51 27.45 26.70
CA GLU A 607 -32.00 26.99 25.40
C GLU A 607 -32.09 28.17 24.44
N ALA A 608 -31.72 27.92 23.17
CA ALA A 608 -31.84 28.94 22.11
C ALA A 608 -33.32 29.29 21.85
N PRO A 609 -33.61 30.56 21.51
CA PRO A 609 -34.91 30.97 21.02
C PRO A 609 -35.34 30.22 19.75
N ASP A 610 -36.61 30.20 19.44
CA ASP A 610 -37.11 29.62 18.18
C ASP A 610 -36.69 30.46 16.94
N VAL A 611 -36.99 29.94 15.74
CA VAL A 611 -36.66 30.62 14.47
C VAL A 611 -37.21 32.03 14.37
N LYS A 612 -38.46 32.23 14.84
CA LYS A 612 -39.15 33.54 14.73
C LYS A 612 -38.47 34.55 15.66
N GLU A 613 -38.18 34.15 16.85
CA GLU A 613 -37.50 35.00 17.83
C GLU A 613 -36.07 35.34 17.38
N LEU A 614 -35.31 34.36 16.86
CA LEU A 614 -33.95 34.58 16.31
C LEU A 614 -34.02 35.57 15.14
N LYS A 615 -34.96 35.42 14.21
CA LYS A 615 -35.13 36.37 13.11
C LYS A 615 -35.53 37.77 13.61
N ALA A 616 -36.37 37.88 14.65
CA ALA A 616 -36.69 39.14 15.29
C ALA A 616 -35.52 39.80 16.00
N MET A 617 -34.56 39.03 16.48
CA MET A 617 -33.28 39.50 17.02
C MET A 617 -32.29 39.96 15.92
N GLY A 618 -32.65 39.79 14.64
CA GLY A 618 -31.89 40.26 13.50
C GLY A 618 -30.84 39.27 13.01
N PHE A 619 -30.99 37.96 13.28
CA PHE A 619 -30.13 36.92 12.69
C PHE A 619 -30.58 36.61 11.26
N ASP A 620 -29.63 36.66 10.33
CA ASP A 620 -29.88 36.42 8.91
C ASP A 620 -29.91 34.92 8.60
N TYR A 621 -29.06 34.12 9.29
CA TYR A 621 -28.95 32.66 9.14
C TYR A 621 -29.01 31.95 10.49
N ILE A 622 -29.52 30.72 10.47
CA ILE A 622 -29.60 29.86 11.66
C ILE A 622 -28.94 28.52 11.36
N VAL A 623 -27.96 28.12 12.18
CA VAL A 623 -27.23 26.87 12.03
C VAL A 623 -27.53 25.94 13.22
N LEU A 624 -28.24 24.85 12.97
CA LEU A 624 -28.54 23.82 13.97
C LEU A 624 -27.41 22.83 14.10
N ALA A 625 -26.64 22.98 15.17
CA ALA A 625 -25.49 22.13 15.55
C ALA A 625 -25.75 21.34 16.83
N CYS A 626 -27.04 20.99 17.09
CA CYS A 626 -27.53 20.42 18.34
C CYS A 626 -27.18 18.93 18.55
N GLY A 627 -26.51 18.28 17.61
CA GLY A 627 -26.08 16.89 17.71
C GLY A 627 -27.23 15.87 17.56
N ALA A 628 -27.00 14.62 17.97
CA ALA A 628 -27.95 13.51 17.96
C ALA A 628 -28.19 13.05 19.41
N GLU A 629 -29.04 13.78 20.16
CA GLU A 629 -29.21 13.56 21.60
C GLU A 629 -30.28 12.50 21.94
N LYS A 630 -31.06 11.99 20.97
CA LYS A 630 -32.07 10.97 21.24
C LYS A 630 -31.41 9.62 21.47
N LYS A 631 -31.49 9.14 22.72
CA LYS A 631 -30.81 7.91 23.14
C LYS A 631 -31.30 6.69 22.39
N GLY A 632 -30.36 5.86 21.92
CA GLY A 632 -30.66 4.53 21.43
C GLY A 632 -31.09 3.61 22.57
N ARG A 633 -31.99 2.67 22.30
CA ARG A 633 -32.51 1.73 23.29
C ARG A 633 -32.24 0.30 22.86
N LEU A 634 -31.77 -0.50 23.81
CA LEU A 634 -31.72 -1.94 23.68
C LEU A 634 -32.93 -2.53 24.40
N ASP A 635 -33.88 -3.06 23.63
CA ASP A 635 -35.17 -3.56 24.15
C ASP A 635 -34.99 -5.00 24.66
N ILE A 636 -34.36 -5.13 25.83
CA ILE A 636 -34.24 -6.37 26.57
C ILE A 636 -34.64 -6.14 28.02
N GLU A 637 -35.09 -7.18 28.71
CA GLU A 637 -35.34 -7.16 30.15
C GLU A 637 -34.03 -7.13 30.93
N GLY A 638 -34.02 -6.44 32.10
CA GLY A 638 -32.93 -6.43 33.03
C GLY A 638 -32.35 -5.06 33.37
N ASN A 639 -31.18 -5.05 34.02
CA ASN A 639 -30.46 -3.83 34.39
C ASN A 639 -29.66 -3.30 33.19
N VAL A 640 -30.31 -2.51 32.37
CA VAL A 640 -29.73 -1.95 31.13
C VAL A 640 -29.55 -0.45 31.25
N MET A 641 -28.33 0.02 31.09
CA MET A 641 -27.96 1.43 31.14
C MET A 641 -27.62 1.92 29.71
N ASN A 642 -28.05 3.15 29.34
CA ASN A 642 -27.61 3.75 28.07
C ASN A 642 -26.14 4.18 28.15
N VAL A 643 -25.41 4.00 27.10
CA VAL A 643 -23.96 4.27 27.04
C VAL A 643 -23.62 5.75 27.29
N ILE A 644 -24.44 6.69 26.79
CA ILE A 644 -24.19 8.13 26.97
C ILE A 644 -24.41 8.52 28.46
N ASP A 645 -25.44 7.98 29.13
CA ASP A 645 -25.66 8.22 30.55
C ASP A 645 -24.51 7.66 31.39
N PHE A 646 -24.08 6.46 31.06
CA PHE A 646 -22.92 5.84 31.72
C PHE A 646 -21.65 6.68 31.54
N LEU A 647 -21.28 7.02 30.32
CA LEU A 647 -20.05 7.77 30.05
C LEU A 647 -20.10 9.18 30.64
N TYR A 648 -21.28 9.82 30.58
CA TYR A 648 -21.49 11.11 31.24
C TYR A 648 -21.28 11.04 32.75
N ALA A 649 -21.90 10.07 33.42
CA ALA A 649 -21.72 9.87 34.85
C ALA A 649 -20.27 9.52 35.20
N PHE A 650 -19.64 8.65 34.44
CA PHE A 650 -18.23 8.28 34.62
C PHE A 650 -17.28 9.50 34.52
N LYS A 651 -17.46 10.33 33.51
CA LYS A 651 -16.61 11.50 33.31
C LYS A 651 -16.82 12.61 34.32
N ASN A 652 -18.06 12.81 34.75
CA ASN A 652 -18.43 13.94 35.63
C ASN A 652 -18.56 13.54 37.12
N GLY A 653 -18.03 12.38 37.53
CA GLY A 653 -17.98 11.93 38.94
C GLY A 653 -19.34 11.53 39.51
N GLY A 654 -20.28 11.09 38.69
CA GLY A 654 -21.57 10.56 39.08
C GLY A 654 -21.47 9.20 39.79
N GLU A 655 -22.41 8.89 40.67
CA GLU A 655 -22.47 7.59 41.33
C GLU A 655 -22.81 6.47 40.31
N LEU A 656 -21.93 5.46 40.20
CA LEU A 656 -22.12 4.32 39.30
C LEU A 656 -22.25 3.03 40.14
N LYS A 657 -23.38 2.32 40.01
CA LYS A 657 -23.62 1.02 40.66
C LYS A 657 -23.64 -0.08 39.61
N LEU A 658 -22.45 -0.52 39.17
CA LEU A 658 -22.30 -1.43 38.03
C LEU A 658 -22.29 -2.91 38.41
N GLY A 659 -21.95 -3.23 39.71
CA GLY A 659 -21.66 -4.60 40.09
C GLY A 659 -20.25 -5.04 39.68
N ARG A 660 -19.95 -6.31 39.82
CA ARG A 660 -18.61 -6.87 39.57
C ARG A 660 -18.42 -7.20 38.08
N ASN A 661 -19.48 -7.59 37.38
CA ASN A 661 -19.46 -8.03 36.00
C ASN A 661 -20.27 -7.08 35.12
N VAL A 662 -19.67 -6.52 34.11
CA VAL A 662 -20.33 -5.58 33.18
C VAL A 662 -20.28 -6.11 31.76
N ALA A 663 -21.42 -6.15 31.11
CA ALA A 663 -21.50 -6.43 29.68
C ALA A 663 -21.73 -5.13 28.87
N VAL A 664 -20.88 -4.86 27.90
CA VAL A 664 -21.07 -3.74 26.96
C VAL A 664 -21.55 -4.27 25.64
N VAL A 665 -22.72 -3.84 25.20
CA VAL A 665 -23.32 -4.31 23.94
C VAL A 665 -23.10 -3.29 22.83
N GLY A 666 -22.28 -3.64 21.86
CA GLY A 666 -21.96 -2.77 20.72
C GLY A 666 -20.60 -3.08 20.11
N GLY A 667 -20.25 -2.39 19.01
CA GLY A 667 -19.00 -2.63 18.30
C GLY A 667 -18.39 -1.38 17.68
N GLY A 668 -18.85 -0.18 18.06
CA GLY A 668 -18.30 1.11 17.64
C GLY A 668 -17.32 1.70 18.65
N ASN A 669 -16.68 2.83 18.33
CA ASN A 669 -15.75 3.53 19.22
C ASN A 669 -16.36 3.85 20.58
N THR A 670 -17.64 4.26 20.62
CA THR A 670 -18.38 4.53 21.88
C THR A 670 -18.48 3.26 22.76
N ALA A 671 -18.59 2.07 22.16
CA ALA A 671 -18.59 0.81 22.90
C ALA A 671 -17.20 0.50 23.47
N MET A 672 -16.13 0.80 22.73
CA MET A 672 -14.75 0.66 23.23
C MET A 672 -14.49 1.62 24.39
N ASP A 673 -14.88 2.90 24.24
CA ASP A 673 -14.80 3.90 25.32
C ASP A 673 -15.56 3.45 26.58
N ALA A 674 -16.77 2.91 26.40
CA ALA A 674 -17.58 2.42 27.51
C ALA A 674 -16.96 1.18 28.17
N ALA A 675 -16.44 0.24 27.43
CA ALA A 675 -15.80 -0.95 27.97
C ALA A 675 -14.54 -0.60 28.77
N ARG A 676 -13.72 0.30 28.23
CA ARG A 676 -12.52 0.81 28.92
C ARG A 676 -12.85 1.64 30.18
N ALA A 677 -13.90 2.47 30.09
CA ALA A 677 -14.40 3.24 31.23
C ALA A 677 -14.97 2.31 32.34
N ALA A 678 -15.76 1.30 31.93
CA ALA A 678 -16.29 0.32 32.88
C ALA A 678 -15.17 -0.48 33.59
N LYS A 679 -14.11 -0.82 32.87
CA LYS A 679 -12.94 -1.52 33.46
C LYS A 679 -12.21 -0.68 34.50
N ARG A 680 -12.31 0.66 34.40
CA ARG A 680 -11.73 1.61 35.38
C ARG A 680 -12.68 2.02 36.50
N ALA A 681 -13.96 1.61 36.40
CA ALA A 681 -14.94 1.95 37.43
C ALA A 681 -14.74 1.13 38.71
N GLU A 682 -14.97 1.76 39.88
CA GLU A 682 -14.78 1.13 41.16
C GLU A 682 -15.69 -0.09 41.33
N GLY A 683 -15.14 -1.20 41.82
CA GLY A 683 -15.86 -2.46 42.09
C GLY A 683 -16.09 -3.36 40.90
N VAL A 684 -15.71 -2.94 39.67
CA VAL A 684 -15.82 -3.77 38.46
C VAL A 684 -14.60 -4.67 38.34
N GLU A 685 -14.81 -5.96 38.25
CA GLU A 685 -13.74 -6.97 38.08
C GLU A 685 -13.61 -7.42 36.63
N LYS A 686 -14.77 -7.66 35.99
CA LYS A 686 -14.83 -8.22 34.65
C LYS A 686 -15.68 -7.35 33.74
N VAL A 687 -15.17 -7.08 32.53
CA VAL A 687 -15.91 -6.41 31.47
C VAL A 687 -15.87 -7.27 30.22
N THR A 688 -17.06 -7.60 29.70
CA THR A 688 -17.21 -8.36 28.46
C THR A 688 -17.94 -7.52 27.39
N LEU A 689 -17.28 -7.29 26.28
CA LEU A 689 -17.91 -6.63 25.11
C LEU A 689 -18.62 -7.67 24.28
N VAL A 690 -19.94 -7.50 24.11
CA VAL A 690 -20.81 -8.43 23.40
C VAL A 690 -21.14 -7.85 22.01
N TYR A 691 -20.83 -8.62 20.96
CA TYR A 691 -21.04 -8.18 19.59
C TYR A 691 -21.64 -9.28 18.70
N ARG A 692 -22.68 -8.92 17.93
CA ARG A 692 -23.42 -9.84 17.06
C ARG A 692 -22.67 -10.33 15.80
N ARG A 693 -21.52 -9.72 15.48
CA ARG A 693 -20.56 -10.17 14.47
C ARG A 693 -19.23 -10.51 15.14
N ASN A 694 -18.19 -10.81 14.38
CA ASN A 694 -16.84 -10.93 14.94
C ASN A 694 -16.08 -9.58 14.88
N ARG A 695 -14.91 -9.53 15.53
CA ARG A 695 -14.06 -8.34 15.62
C ARG A 695 -13.69 -7.77 14.25
N ARG A 696 -13.50 -8.62 13.24
CA ARG A 696 -13.17 -8.21 11.86
C ARG A 696 -14.20 -7.21 11.29
N TYR A 697 -15.49 -7.35 11.63
CA TYR A 697 -16.59 -6.51 11.15
C TYR A 697 -17.06 -5.46 12.16
N MET A 698 -16.33 -5.21 13.22
CA MET A 698 -16.64 -4.11 14.15
C MET A 698 -16.41 -2.76 13.46
N PRO A 699 -17.34 -1.79 13.63
CA PRO A 699 -17.13 -0.44 13.11
C PRO A 699 -16.09 0.37 13.88
N ALA A 700 -15.71 -0.03 15.09
CA ALA A 700 -14.68 0.64 15.88
C ALA A 700 -13.34 0.67 15.13
N ASP A 701 -12.54 1.72 15.31
CA ASP A 701 -11.19 1.81 14.77
C ASP A 701 -10.29 0.70 15.35
N LEU A 702 -9.28 0.27 14.60
CA LEU A 702 -8.39 -0.80 15.04
C LEU A 702 -7.65 -0.40 16.33
N GLU A 703 -7.15 0.84 16.39
CA GLU A 703 -6.49 1.40 17.58
C GLU A 703 -7.37 1.29 18.82
N GLU A 704 -8.65 1.63 18.73
CA GLU A 704 -9.58 1.57 19.86
C GLU A 704 -9.86 0.13 20.32
N LEU A 705 -9.92 -0.78 19.35
CA LEU A 705 -10.08 -2.21 19.65
C LEU A 705 -8.84 -2.77 20.34
N GLU A 706 -7.64 -2.44 19.87
CA GLU A 706 -6.36 -2.86 20.46
C GLU A 706 -6.22 -2.32 21.89
N LEU A 707 -6.50 -1.04 22.10
CA LEU A 707 -6.49 -0.42 23.43
C LEU A 707 -7.51 -1.06 24.41
N ALA A 708 -8.67 -1.50 23.91
CA ALA A 708 -9.63 -2.22 24.75
C ALA A 708 -9.13 -3.63 25.12
N ILE A 709 -8.43 -4.31 24.21
CA ILE A 709 -7.79 -5.60 24.48
C ILE A 709 -6.67 -5.44 25.51
N GLU A 710 -5.83 -4.43 25.37
CA GLU A 710 -4.74 -4.11 26.30
C GLU A 710 -5.26 -3.79 27.71
N ASP A 711 -6.39 -3.09 27.81
CA ASP A 711 -7.06 -2.81 29.09
C ASP A 711 -7.70 -4.07 29.74
N GLY A 712 -7.64 -5.23 29.09
CA GLY A 712 -8.15 -6.51 29.58
C GLY A 712 -9.68 -6.66 29.45
N VAL A 713 -10.27 -6.03 28.42
CA VAL A 713 -11.68 -6.25 28.06
C VAL A 713 -11.81 -7.61 27.36
N GLU A 714 -12.73 -8.45 27.80
CA GLU A 714 -13.06 -9.71 27.14
C GLU A 714 -14.06 -9.47 25.99
N PHE A 715 -13.98 -10.32 24.96
CA PHE A 715 -14.86 -10.21 23.78
C PHE A 715 -15.71 -11.47 23.61
N MET A 716 -17.03 -11.31 23.66
CA MET A 716 -18.00 -12.30 23.24
C MET A 716 -18.51 -11.97 21.84
N GLU A 717 -17.91 -12.62 20.87
CA GLU A 717 -18.26 -12.47 19.46
C GLU A 717 -19.44 -13.37 19.07
N LEU A 718 -20.14 -13.01 17.98
CA LEU A 718 -21.26 -13.78 17.44
C LEU A 718 -22.36 -14.01 18.48
N ALA A 719 -22.66 -12.99 19.28
CA ALA A 719 -23.66 -13.04 20.34
C ALA A 719 -24.58 -11.82 20.26
N SER A 720 -25.88 -12.07 20.24
CA SER A 720 -26.94 -11.05 20.23
C SER A 720 -27.75 -11.11 21.50
N PRO A 721 -27.80 -10.03 22.32
CA PRO A 721 -28.45 -10.06 23.63
C PRO A 721 -29.96 -10.25 23.52
N VAL A 722 -30.53 -11.03 24.45
CA VAL A 722 -31.96 -11.34 24.54
C VAL A 722 -32.54 -10.83 25.84
N LYS A 723 -31.93 -11.14 26.98
CA LYS A 723 -32.37 -10.70 28.33
C LYS A 723 -31.22 -10.75 29.32
N GLN A 724 -31.26 -9.87 30.33
CA GLN A 724 -30.39 -9.96 31.49
C GLN A 724 -31.21 -10.35 32.70
N ALA A 725 -30.80 -11.40 33.40
CA ALA A 725 -31.46 -11.87 34.64
C ALA A 725 -30.47 -12.66 35.50
N ASN A 726 -30.63 -12.56 36.81
CA ASN A 726 -29.83 -13.31 37.80
C ASN A 726 -28.32 -13.14 37.65
N GLY A 727 -27.85 -11.93 37.35
CA GLY A 727 -26.42 -11.64 37.14
C GLY A 727 -25.85 -12.18 35.81
N LYS A 728 -26.70 -12.55 34.84
CA LYS A 728 -26.30 -13.06 33.56
C LYS A 728 -27.02 -12.38 32.38
N LEU A 729 -26.28 -12.15 31.30
CA LEU A 729 -26.83 -11.76 30.00
C LEU A 729 -26.95 -12.99 29.11
N VAL A 730 -28.17 -13.33 28.74
CA VAL A 730 -28.49 -14.41 27.79
C VAL A 730 -28.44 -13.85 26.38
N CYS A 731 -27.68 -14.47 25.51
CA CYS A 731 -27.53 -14.07 24.10
C CYS A 731 -27.88 -15.21 23.16
N ASN A 732 -28.49 -14.89 22.00
CA ASN A 732 -28.54 -15.79 20.87
C ASN A 732 -27.17 -15.92 20.24
N LYS A 733 -26.71 -17.15 20.00
CA LYS A 733 -25.48 -17.43 19.25
C LYS A 733 -25.73 -17.16 17.77
N MET A 734 -24.80 -16.42 17.15
CA MET A 734 -24.92 -15.99 15.77
C MET A 734 -23.91 -16.74 14.89
N LYS A 735 -24.15 -16.73 13.57
CA LYS A 735 -23.18 -17.06 12.52
C LYS A 735 -23.18 -15.96 11.47
N LEU A 736 -22.10 -15.88 10.70
CA LEU A 736 -21.97 -14.91 9.62
C LEU A 736 -22.62 -15.46 8.34
N GLY A 737 -23.64 -14.77 7.84
CA GLY A 737 -24.27 -14.99 6.55
C GLY A 737 -23.60 -14.22 5.41
N ASP A 738 -24.35 -13.87 4.36
CA ASP A 738 -23.86 -13.11 3.21
C ASP A 738 -23.56 -11.66 3.54
N LYS A 739 -22.81 -10.99 2.66
CA LYS A 739 -22.47 -9.58 2.80
C LYS A 739 -23.68 -8.68 2.53
N ASP A 740 -23.91 -7.69 3.40
CA ASP A 740 -24.89 -6.62 3.20
C ASP A 740 -24.34 -5.53 2.24
N ALA A 741 -25.16 -4.54 1.94
CA ALA A 741 -24.79 -3.41 1.06
C ALA A 741 -23.60 -2.58 1.59
N SER A 742 -23.24 -2.72 2.87
CA SER A 742 -22.06 -2.11 3.48
C SER A 742 -20.80 -3.00 3.39
N GLY A 743 -20.90 -4.17 2.75
CA GLY A 743 -19.82 -5.15 2.65
C GLY A 743 -19.61 -6.00 3.90
N ARG A 744 -20.43 -5.84 4.96
CA ARG A 744 -20.30 -6.60 6.20
C ARG A 744 -21.23 -7.83 6.17
N ARG A 745 -20.76 -8.97 6.67
CA ARG A 745 -21.59 -10.17 6.75
C ARG A 745 -22.77 -9.99 7.70
N VAL A 746 -23.94 -10.40 7.29
CA VAL A 746 -25.18 -10.33 8.10
C VAL A 746 -25.11 -11.36 9.23
N PRO A 747 -25.37 -10.98 10.49
CA PRO A 747 -25.46 -11.95 11.59
C PRO A 747 -26.77 -12.72 11.48
N VAL A 748 -26.68 -14.05 11.52
CA VAL A 748 -27.83 -14.98 11.43
C VAL A 748 -27.85 -15.84 12.69
N GLU A 749 -29.01 -16.02 13.31
CA GLU A 749 -29.19 -16.85 14.51
C GLU A 749 -28.94 -18.33 14.20
N THR A 750 -28.29 -19.02 15.14
CA THR A 750 -28.03 -20.46 15.04
C THR A 750 -29.12 -21.31 15.71
N GLY A 751 -29.97 -20.71 16.55
CA GLY A 751 -30.93 -21.39 17.41
C GLY A 751 -30.33 -21.81 18.78
N GLU A 752 -29.05 -21.61 19.00
CA GLU A 752 -28.39 -21.85 20.29
C GLU A 752 -28.28 -20.55 21.08
N THR A 753 -28.17 -20.67 22.41
CA THR A 753 -27.94 -19.55 23.32
C THR A 753 -26.60 -19.68 24.04
N VAL A 754 -26.06 -18.54 24.46
CA VAL A 754 -24.85 -18.44 25.30
C VAL A 754 -25.09 -17.41 26.41
N GLU A 755 -24.48 -17.64 27.56
CA GLU A 755 -24.60 -16.75 28.73
C GLU A 755 -23.28 -16.05 29.03
N VAL A 756 -23.37 -14.79 29.45
CA VAL A 756 -22.25 -13.95 29.88
C VAL A 756 -22.58 -13.43 31.27
N ASP A 757 -21.64 -13.49 32.19
CA ASP A 757 -21.82 -12.90 33.53
C ASP A 757 -21.95 -11.37 33.41
N ALA A 758 -23.06 -10.80 33.85
CA ALA A 758 -23.36 -9.38 33.75
C ALA A 758 -24.35 -8.93 34.81
N ASP A 759 -23.88 -8.18 35.82
CA ASP A 759 -24.70 -7.49 36.82
C ASP A 759 -25.36 -6.27 36.17
N THR A 760 -24.66 -5.61 35.27
CA THR A 760 -25.15 -4.46 34.48
C THR A 760 -24.83 -4.64 33.02
N VAL A 761 -25.76 -4.22 32.13
CA VAL A 761 -25.59 -4.14 30.70
C VAL A 761 -25.51 -2.69 30.27
N ILE A 762 -24.45 -2.29 29.55
CA ILE A 762 -24.29 -0.98 28.95
C ILE A 762 -24.61 -1.08 27.47
N ALA A 763 -25.65 -0.40 27.01
CA ALA A 763 -26.15 -0.47 25.67
C ALA A 763 -25.52 0.63 24.79
N ALA A 764 -24.54 0.27 23.97
CA ALA A 764 -23.89 1.13 22.96
C ALA A 764 -24.43 0.84 21.56
N VAL A 765 -25.76 1.03 21.39
CA VAL A 765 -26.51 0.67 20.17
C VAL A 765 -26.81 1.86 19.26
N GLY A 766 -26.21 3.00 19.54
CA GLY A 766 -26.25 4.22 18.73
C GLY A 766 -27.37 5.19 19.15
N GLU A 767 -27.10 6.47 19.00
CA GLU A 767 -28.01 7.58 19.22
C GLU A 767 -28.76 7.93 17.94
N LYS A 768 -29.82 8.72 18.06
CA LYS A 768 -30.65 9.16 16.94
C LYS A 768 -30.81 10.68 16.93
N VAL A 769 -31.09 11.23 15.78
CA VAL A 769 -31.46 12.66 15.65
C VAL A 769 -32.81 12.92 16.32
N ASP A 770 -32.91 14.00 17.07
CA ASP A 770 -34.17 14.45 17.68
C ASP A 770 -34.96 15.30 16.68
N LEU A 771 -35.93 14.67 16.00
CA LEU A 771 -36.77 15.34 15.01
C LEU A 771 -37.76 16.32 15.65
N ASP A 772 -38.13 16.13 16.90
CA ASP A 772 -39.02 17.04 17.63
C ASP A 772 -38.30 18.37 17.91
N LEU A 773 -36.99 18.27 18.26
CA LEU A 773 -36.14 19.45 18.39
C LEU A 773 -36.01 20.21 17.05
N LEU A 774 -35.70 19.47 15.95
CA LEU A 774 -35.64 20.14 14.63
C LEU A 774 -36.98 20.77 14.21
N GLY A 775 -38.12 20.20 14.61
CA GLY A 775 -39.42 20.73 14.37
C GLY A 775 -39.64 22.13 14.98
N ARG A 776 -39.04 22.41 16.13
CA ARG A 776 -39.06 23.76 16.75
C ARG A 776 -38.36 24.81 15.90
N TYR A 777 -37.44 24.40 15.07
CA TYR A 777 -36.72 25.25 14.12
C TYR A 777 -37.24 25.16 12.69
N GLY A 778 -38.50 24.74 12.53
CA GLY A 778 -39.22 24.77 11.24
C GLY A 778 -38.93 23.61 10.31
N ILE A 779 -38.24 22.58 10.77
CA ILE A 779 -37.90 21.38 9.98
C ILE A 779 -38.83 20.23 10.41
N ALA A 780 -39.95 20.09 9.70
CA ALA A 780 -40.90 19.02 9.98
C ALA A 780 -40.27 17.64 9.74
N ALA A 781 -40.72 16.61 10.52
CA ALA A 781 -40.14 15.28 10.47
C ALA A 781 -40.21 14.60 9.09
N ASP A 782 -41.25 14.90 8.31
CA ASP A 782 -41.42 14.44 6.93
C ASP A 782 -40.54 15.19 5.92
N ALA A 783 -40.17 16.43 6.23
CA ALA A 783 -39.25 17.24 5.44
C ALA A 783 -37.77 16.90 5.71
N TYR A 784 -37.47 16.34 6.89
CA TYR A 784 -36.11 15.96 7.23
C TYR A 784 -35.60 14.83 6.33
N LYS A 785 -34.49 15.08 5.67
CA LYS A 785 -33.78 14.07 4.88
C LYS A 785 -32.38 13.93 5.45
N LYS A 786 -32.00 12.70 5.87
CA LYS A 786 -30.68 12.39 6.39
C LYS A 786 -29.58 12.86 5.42
N GLY A 787 -28.68 13.71 5.91
CA GLY A 787 -27.58 14.28 5.13
C GLY A 787 -27.95 15.57 4.36
N ASN A 788 -29.21 16.00 4.32
CA ASN A 788 -29.56 17.32 3.81
C ASN A 788 -29.19 18.39 4.85
N LYS A 789 -28.49 19.42 4.43
CA LYS A 789 -27.92 20.45 5.30
C LYS A 789 -28.62 21.80 5.19
N LYS A 790 -29.47 22.04 4.17
CA LYS A 790 -30.06 23.33 3.89
C LYS A 790 -31.58 23.25 3.82
N TYR A 791 -32.26 24.13 4.58
CA TYR A 791 -33.71 24.29 4.66
C TYR A 791 -34.06 25.81 4.65
N GLY A 792 -33.91 26.46 3.49
CA GLY A 792 -33.99 27.92 3.38
C GLY A 792 -32.81 28.60 4.07
N ASP A 793 -33.07 29.50 5.02
CA ASP A 793 -32.04 30.17 5.83
C ASP A 793 -31.65 29.38 7.09
N VAL A 794 -32.21 28.20 7.26
CA VAL A 794 -31.91 27.28 8.36
C VAL A 794 -31.02 26.17 7.83
N TYR A 795 -29.87 25.93 8.48
CA TYR A 795 -28.91 24.89 8.17
C TYR A 795 -28.84 23.86 9.29
N VAL A 796 -28.53 22.61 8.96
CA VAL A 796 -28.38 21.52 9.93
C VAL A 796 -27.00 20.90 9.71
N VAL A 797 -26.17 20.84 10.74
CA VAL A 797 -24.78 20.39 10.65
C VAL A 797 -24.43 19.32 11.69
N GLY A 798 -23.36 18.59 11.44
CA GLY A 798 -22.87 17.54 12.31
C GLY A 798 -23.87 16.42 12.49
N ASP A 799 -23.89 15.81 13.69
CA ASP A 799 -24.75 14.66 13.97
C ASP A 799 -26.25 14.97 13.84
N ALA A 800 -26.67 16.21 13.96
CA ALA A 800 -28.06 16.63 13.71
C ALA A 800 -28.49 16.40 12.26
N SER A 801 -27.60 16.47 11.30
CA SER A 801 -27.88 16.27 9.85
C SER A 801 -27.89 14.80 9.43
N ARG A 802 -27.11 13.95 10.08
CA ARG A 802 -26.82 12.59 9.60
C ARG A 802 -26.91 11.48 10.63
N GLY A 803 -27.02 11.80 11.92
CA GLY A 803 -26.83 10.91 13.05
C GLY A 803 -25.35 10.88 13.48
N PRO A 804 -25.00 10.08 14.52
CA PRO A 804 -23.64 10.02 15.07
C PRO A 804 -22.59 9.76 14.01
N ALA A 805 -21.55 10.63 13.99
CA ALA A 805 -20.45 10.59 13.05
C ALA A 805 -19.16 11.08 13.75
N THR A 806 -18.13 11.46 12.99
CA THR A 806 -16.86 11.91 13.55
C THR A 806 -16.80 13.42 13.76
N VAL A 807 -15.90 13.88 14.61
CA VAL A 807 -15.59 15.32 14.76
C VAL A 807 -15.18 15.94 13.42
N ALA A 808 -14.44 15.19 12.60
CA ALA A 808 -14.02 15.65 11.28
C ALA A 808 -15.21 15.87 10.32
N ASP A 809 -16.24 15.03 10.38
CA ASP A 809 -17.48 15.23 9.62
C ASP A 809 -18.24 16.48 10.10
N ALA A 810 -18.24 16.72 11.40
CA ALA A 810 -18.86 17.90 11.97
C ALA A 810 -18.19 19.20 11.51
N ILE A 811 -16.84 19.22 11.44
CA ILE A 811 -16.07 20.35 10.89
C ILE A 811 -16.35 20.52 9.40
N ALA A 812 -16.43 19.43 8.64
CA ALA A 812 -16.71 19.47 7.20
C ALA A 812 -18.10 20.08 6.92
N ASP A 813 -19.10 19.72 7.71
CA ASP A 813 -20.43 20.30 7.59
C ASP A 813 -20.44 21.80 7.92
N ALA A 814 -19.75 22.19 8.99
CA ALA A 814 -19.61 23.58 9.39
C ALA A 814 -18.91 24.43 8.30
N LYS A 815 -17.81 23.93 7.76
CA LYS A 815 -17.10 24.54 6.64
C LYS A 815 -18.01 24.73 5.45
N TRP A 816 -18.71 23.66 5.03
CA TRP A 816 -19.60 23.70 3.89
C TRP A 816 -20.74 24.73 4.05
N VAL A 817 -21.32 24.86 5.26
CA VAL A 817 -22.39 25.84 5.50
C VAL A 817 -21.91 27.28 5.30
N ILE A 818 -20.74 27.61 5.80
CA ILE A 818 -20.18 28.94 5.64
C ILE A 818 -19.79 29.23 4.18
N GLU A 819 -19.27 28.23 3.47
CA GLU A 819 -19.04 28.32 2.01
C GLU A 819 -20.34 28.56 1.24
N ASP A 820 -21.44 27.88 1.60
CA ASP A 820 -22.75 28.06 0.97
C ASP A 820 -23.35 29.44 1.28
N ILE A 821 -23.20 29.94 2.51
CA ILE A 821 -23.69 31.28 2.90
C ILE A 821 -22.91 32.39 2.19
N THR A 822 -21.59 32.29 2.18
CA THR A 822 -20.72 33.35 1.66
C THR A 822 -20.48 33.27 0.15
N GLY A 823 -20.78 32.12 -0.46
CA GLY A 823 -20.45 31.82 -1.86
C GLY A 823 -18.94 31.73 -2.15
N ARG A 824 -18.09 31.55 -1.14
CA ARG A 824 -16.65 31.51 -1.24
C ARG A 824 -16.11 30.19 -0.69
N GLU A 825 -15.19 29.55 -1.42
CA GLU A 825 -14.49 28.36 -0.95
C GLU A 825 -13.49 28.73 0.17
N ILE A 826 -13.48 27.94 1.22
CA ILE A 826 -12.51 28.06 2.34
C ILE A 826 -11.27 27.27 1.98
N VAL A 827 -10.20 27.96 1.63
CA VAL A 827 -8.91 27.43 1.27
C VAL A 827 -7.82 27.92 2.24
N ALA A 828 -6.74 27.15 2.37
CA ALA A 828 -5.57 27.59 3.11
C ALA A 828 -4.65 28.40 2.19
N ASP A 829 -4.03 29.46 2.72
CA ASP A 829 -2.88 30.10 2.10
C ASP A 829 -1.65 29.21 2.36
N ILE A 830 -1.06 28.68 1.30
CA ILE A 830 0.03 27.71 1.39
C ILE A 830 1.35 28.46 1.16
N PRO A 831 2.18 28.61 2.18
CA PRO A 831 3.47 29.29 2.02
C PRO A 831 4.43 28.48 1.14
N GLU A 832 5.39 29.16 0.50
CA GLU A 832 6.38 28.54 -0.38
C GLU A 832 7.22 27.49 0.35
N GLU A 833 7.47 27.70 1.62
CA GLU A 833 8.19 26.77 2.50
C GLU A 833 7.50 25.43 2.68
N ALA A 834 6.19 25.33 2.39
CA ALA A 834 5.43 24.09 2.41
C ALA A 834 5.75 23.17 1.22
N LYS A 835 6.45 23.67 0.20
CA LYS A 835 6.86 22.85 -0.93
C LYS A 835 8.01 21.92 -0.53
N PRO A 836 7.91 20.62 -0.88
CA PRO A 836 8.99 19.68 -0.63
C PRO A 836 10.12 19.84 -1.64
N ASP A 837 11.31 19.43 -1.24
CA ASP A 837 12.38 19.11 -2.18
C ASP A 837 11.97 17.84 -2.98
N LYS A 838 11.90 17.97 -4.31
CA LYS A 838 11.42 16.90 -5.19
C LYS A 838 12.39 15.73 -5.25
N GLU A 839 13.68 15.99 -5.25
CA GLU A 839 14.70 14.92 -5.29
C GLU A 839 14.68 14.13 -3.99
N GLU A 840 14.63 14.81 -2.86
CA GLU A 840 14.51 14.17 -1.56
C GLU A 840 13.22 13.35 -1.45
N ALA A 841 12.08 13.87 -1.90
CA ALA A 841 10.81 13.16 -1.91
C ALA A 841 10.86 11.90 -2.79
N LEU A 842 11.54 11.92 -3.93
CA LEU A 842 11.79 10.75 -4.76
C LEU A 842 12.65 9.70 -4.04
N LEU A 843 13.69 10.13 -3.33
CA LEU A 843 14.54 9.22 -2.54
C LEU A 843 13.79 8.61 -1.35
N ARG A 844 12.90 9.37 -0.69
CA ARG A 844 12.00 8.84 0.37
C ARG A 844 11.10 7.71 -0.14
N LYS A 845 10.68 7.76 -1.40
CA LYS A 845 9.86 6.71 -2.03
C LYS A 845 10.61 5.40 -2.29
N MET A 846 11.92 5.41 -2.35
CA MET A 846 12.73 4.23 -2.62
C MET A 846 12.93 3.32 -1.40
N LYS A 847 12.55 3.75 -0.21
CA LYS A 847 12.89 3.07 1.05
C LYS A 847 11.73 2.97 2.02
N LEU A 848 11.76 1.91 2.85
CA LEU A 848 10.99 1.82 4.07
C LEU A 848 11.65 2.69 5.15
N GLN A 849 10.81 3.27 6.00
CA GLN A 849 11.29 4.07 7.13
C GLN A 849 10.35 3.90 8.32
N MET A 850 10.84 3.29 9.37
CA MET A 850 10.06 3.06 10.58
C MET A 850 9.67 4.39 11.23
N PRO A 851 8.53 4.45 11.95
CA PRO A 851 8.12 5.63 12.71
C PRO A 851 9.23 6.15 13.61
N GLY A 852 9.37 7.46 13.70
CA GLY A 852 10.43 8.13 14.45
C GLY A 852 9.99 9.46 15.02
N LYS A 853 10.96 10.28 15.44
CA LYS A 853 10.68 11.59 16.04
C LYS A 853 10.13 12.60 15.03
N CYS A 854 10.55 12.50 13.76
CA CYS A 854 10.12 13.38 12.68
C CYS A 854 9.33 12.58 11.65
N GLU A 855 8.02 12.73 11.65
CA GLU A 855 7.14 12.05 10.68
C GLU A 855 7.17 12.70 9.29
N ALA A 856 7.64 13.93 9.16
CA ALA A 856 7.83 14.59 7.88
C ALA A 856 8.82 13.83 6.97
N ASP A 857 9.88 13.24 7.55
CA ASP A 857 10.86 12.43 6.81
C ASP A 857 10.24 11.18 6.17
N ARG A 858 9.05 10.78 6.63
CA ARG A 858 8.30 9.65 6.09
C ARG A 858 7.27 10.06 5.03
N CYS A 859 6.88 11.33 4.99
CA CYS A 859 5.94 11.82 3.98
C CYS A 859 6.59 11.76 2.59
N ILE A 860 5.92 11.08 1.64
CA ILE A 860 6.40 10.92 0.27
C ILE A 860 5.79 11.94 -0.70
N ASN A 861 5.13 12.97 -0.19
CA ASN A 861 4.62 14.12 -0.95
C ASN A 861 3.89 13.74 -2.25
N CYS A 862 2.83 12.91 -2.12
CA CYS A 862 2.11 12.29 -3.26
C CYS A 862 1.49 13.31 -4.23
N ASN A 863 1.22 14.55 -3.80
CA ASN A 863 0.74 15.63 -4.64
C ASN A 863 1.83 16.31 -5.49
N THR A 864 3.11 15.99 -5.23
CA THR A 864 4.26 16.52 -5.97
C THR A 864 4.98 15.44 -6.77
N VAL A 865 5.21 14.25 -6.17
CA VAL A 865 5.98 13.16 -6.78
C VAL A 865 5.28 11.80 -6.63
N CYS A 866 4.02 11.66 -7.00
CA CYS A 866 3.28 10.40 -6.84
C CYS A 866 4.01 9.21 -7.49
N GLU A 867 4.09 9.13 -8.79
CA GLU A 867 4.86 8.15 -9.60
C GLU A 867 4.77 6.68 -9.14
N SER A 868 3.71 6.31 -8.41
CA SER A 868 3.56 4.93 -7.93
C SER A 868 3.48 3.93 -9.07
N CYS A 869 2.75 4.27 -10.16
CA CYS A 869 2.64 3.42 -11.35
C CYS A 869 3.97 3.25 -12.10
N VAL A 870 4.88 4.23 -12.01
CA VAL A 870 6.24 4.14 -12.56
C VAL A 870 7.07 3.15 -11.74
N SER A 871 7.08 3.33 -10.41
CA SER A 871 7.92 2.53 -9.51
C SER A 871 7.55 1.05 -9.51
N VAL A 872 6.25 0.71 -9.56
CA VAL A 872 5.77 -0.67 -9.46
C VAL A 872 5.68 -1.41 -10.79
N CYS A 873 5.92 -0.73 -11.91
CA CYS A 873 5.87 -1.38 -13.22
C CYS A 873 7.10 -2.29 -13.41
N PRO A 874 6.94 -3.62 -13.48
CA PRO A 874 8.08 -4.51 -13.71
C PRO A 874 8.77 -4.21 -15.04
N ASN A 875 8.00 -3.96 -16.08
CA ASN A 875 8.49 -3.77 -17.46
C ASN A 875 8.93 -2.34 -17.78
N ARG A 876 8.83 -1.41 -16.82
CA ARG A 876 9.18 0.01 -16.99
C ARG A 876 8.36 0.76 -18.02
N ALA A 877 7.15 0.26 -18.34
CA ALA A 877 6.25 0.80 -19.35
C ALA A 877 5.58 2.14 -18.97
N ASN A 878 5.61 2.56 -17.71
CA ASN A 878 5.17 3.89 -17.29
C ASN A 878 6.39 4.77 -17.05
N VAL A 879 6.48 5.89 -17.71
CA VAL A 879 7.63 6.81 -17.65
C VAL A 879 7.18 8.18 -17.16
N ALA A 880 7.97 8.78 -16.27
CA ALA A 880 7.72 10.12 -15.77
C ALA A 880 8.51 11.14 -16.59
N ILE A 881 7.81 12.02 -17.29
CA ILE A 881 8.34 13.02 -18.21
C ILE A 881 8.28 14.40 -17.56
N ALA A 882 9.42 15.09 -17.50
CA ALA A 882 9.48 16.50 -17.08
C ALA A 882 9.05 17.38 -18.25
N VAL A 883 7.89 18.00 -18.17
CA VAL A 883 7.34 18.86 -19.24
C VAL A 883 7.60 20.32 -18.88
N PRO A 884 8.18 21.14 -19.78
CA PRO A 884 8.42 22.55 -19.53
C PRO A 884 7.13 23.29 -19.09
N GLY A 885 7.24 24.13 -18.06
CA GLY A 885 6.09 24.85 -17.51
C GLY A 885 5.20 24.05 -16.56
N LYS A 886 5.45 22.75 -16.39
CA LYS A 886 4.74 21.91 -15.41
C LYS A 886 5.57 21.73 -14.14
N GLU A 887 4.91 21.91 -13.00
CA GLU A 887 5.57 21.70 -11.70
C GLU A 887 5.83 20.21 -11.45
N MET A 888 4.92 19.33 -11.90
CA MET A 888 4.99 17.88 -11.71
C MET A 888 5.36 17.19 -13.03
N ARG A 889 6.19 16.15 -12.94
CA ARG A 889 6.45 15.27 -14.08
C ARG A 889 5.15 14.61 -14.55
N GLN A 890 4.96 14.47 -15.84
CA GLN A 890 3.76 13.84 -16.40
C GLN A 890 3.99 12.35 -16.68
N ILE A 891 2.98 11.53 -16.47
CA ILE A 891 3.10 10.08 -16.67
C ILE A 891 2.68 9.72 -18.10
N LEU A 892 3.65 9.19 -18.83
CA LEU A 892 3.45 8.61 -20.16
C LEU A 892 3.42 7.09 -20.05
N HIS A 893 2.46 6.46 -20.71
CA HIS A 893 2.45 5.01 -20.90
C HIS A 893 3.09 4.64 -22.24
N VAL A 894 3.97 3.65 -22.25
CA VAL A 894 4.66 3.14 -23.44
C VAL A 894 4.10 1.76 -23.77
N ASP A 895 3.26 1.69 -24.79
CA ASP A 895 2.45 0.51 -25.12
C ASP A 895 3.29 -0.76 -25.37
N TYR A 896 4.30 -0.68 -26.21
CA TYR A 896 5.09 -1.85 -26.61
C TYR A 896 5.90 -2.52 -25.47
N MET A 897 6.07 -1.85 -24.35
CA MET A 897 6.74 -2.41 -23.15
C MET A 897 5.76 -3.08 -22.19
N CYS A 898 4.46 -2.87 -22.36
CA CYS A 898 3.44 -3.31 -21.43
C CYS A 898 2.91 -4.71 -21.80
N ASN A 899 2.68 -5.56 -20.79
CA ASN A 899 1.93 -6.82 -20.94
C ASN A 899 0.61 -6.82 -20.18
N GLU A 900 0.09 -5.65 -19.82
CA GLU A 900 -1.18 -5.48 -19.10
C GLU A 900 -1.30 -6.30 -17.80
N CYS A 901 -0.21 -6.54 -17.11
CA CYS A 901 -0.21 -7.33 -15.88
C CYS A 901 -1.12 -6.79 -14.76
N GLY A 902 -1.52 -5.52 -14.83
CA GLY A 902 -2.43 -4.86 -13.89
C GLY A 902 -1.78 -4.33 -12.61
N ASN A 903 -0.50 -4.60 -12.36
CA ASN A 903 0.16 -4.23 -11.09
C ASN A 903 0.07 -2.73 -10.77
N CYS A 904 0.24 -1.86 -11.74
CA CYS A 904 0.17 -0.40 -11.56
C CYS A 904 -1.22 0.10 -11.14
N ALA A 905 -2.29 -0.59 -11.51
CA ALA A 905 -3.65 -0.24 -11.12
C ALA A 905 -3.91 -0.44 -9.62
N HIS A 906 -3.26 -1.43 -8.98
CA HIS A 906 -3.41 -1.67 -7.55
C HIS A 906 -2.95 -0.49 -6.70
N PHE A 907 -1.88 0.18 -7.14
CA PHE A 907 -1.23 1.27 -6.40
C PHE A 907 -1.59 2.67 -6.91
N CYS A 908 -2.37 2.77 -8.00
CA CYS A 908 -2.92 4.05 -8.41
C CYS A 908 -3.93 4.53 -7.35
N PRO A 909 -3.83 5.76 -6.82
CA PRO A 909 -4.76 6.25 -5.81
C PRO A 909 -6.17 6.49 -6.34
N TYR A 910 -6.36 6.59 -7.64
CA TYR A 910 -7.68 6.75 -8.25
C TYR A 910 -8.47 5.44 -8.19
N THR A 911 -9.73 5.53 -7.78
CA THR A 911 -10.64 4.37 -7.84
C THR A 911 -10.84 4.00 -9.31
N ASP A 912 -10.70 2.72 -9.62
CA ASP A 912 -10.78 2.18 -10.98
C ASP A 912 -9.71 2.71 -11.96
N GLY A 913 -8.73 3.48 -11.47
CA GLY A 913 -7.63 3.99 -12.31
C GLY A 913 -6.69 2.88 -12.78
N ARG A 914 -6.53 2.76 -14.07
CA ARG A 914 -5.66 1.78 -14.76
C ARG A 914 -4.60 2.51 -15.57
N PRO A 915 -3.45 2.86 -14.97
CA PRO A 915 -2.42 3.64 -15.68
C PRO A 915 -2.05 3.08 -17.06
N TYR A 916 -2.06 1.76 -17.21
CA TYR A 916 -1.78 1.08 -18.47
C TYR A 916 -2.88 1.24 -19.55
N LYS A 917 -4.07 1.78 -19.20
CA LYS A 917 -5.17 2.07 -20.13
C LYS A 917 -5.58 3.54 -20.13
N ASP A 918 -5.54 4.18 -18.97
CA ASP A 918 -6.18 5.47 -18.77
C ASP A 918 -5.18 6.64 -18.88
N LYS A 919 -3.84 6.37 -18.92
CA LYS A 919 -2.83 7.40 -19.17
C LYS A 919 -2.60 7.62 -20.65
N PHE A 920 -2.09 8.82 -21.01
CA PHE A 920 -1.72 9.12 -22.38
C PHE A 920 -0.63 8.15 -22.85
N THR A 921 -0.84 7.50 -23.98
CA THR A 921 -0.07 6.34 -24.44
C THR A 921 0.78 6.69 -25.65
N LEU A 922 2.06 6.26 -25.65
CA LEU A 922 2.94 6.29 -26.82
C LEU A 922 2.88 4.94 -27.53
N PHE A 923 2.59 4.97 -28.83
CA PHE A 923 2.59 3.81 -29.71
C PHE A 923 3.81 3.84 -30.65
N ALA A 924 4.49 2.71 -30.81
CA ALA A 924 5.67 2.61 -31.66
C ALA A 924 5.33 2.49 -33.16
N ASN A 925 4.17 1.94 -33.49
CA ASN A 925 3.78 1.67 -34.88
C ASN A 925 2.28 1.78 -35.11
N GLU A 926 1.89 1.80 -36.41
CA GLU A 926 0.49 1.95 -36.84
C GLU A 926 -0.41 0.81 -36.33
N LYS A 927 0.08 -0.42 -36.36
CA LYS A 927 -0.70 -1.59 -35.95
C LYS A 927 -1.08 -1.48 -34.48
N ASP A 928 -0.13 -1.24 -33.60
CA ASP A 928 -0.38 -1.10 -32.17
C ASP A 928 -1.31 0.09 -31.88
N PHE A 929 -1.14 1.18 -32.64
CA PHE A 929 -2.03 2.33 -32.55
C PHE A 929 -3.46 1.97 -32.96
N GLU A 930 -3.67 1.22 -34.05
CA GLU A 930 -5.01 0.86 -34.54
C GLU A 930 -5.69 -0.19 -33.68
N ASP A 931 -4.95 -1.16 -33.16
CA ASP A 931 -5.45 -2.24 -32.29
C ASP A 931 -5.82 -1.76 -30.87
N SER A 932 -5.41 -0.54 -30.48
CA SER A 932 -5.69 0.03 -29.15
C SER A 932 -6.87 0.99 -29.15
N GLU A 933 -7.60 1.09 -28.05
CA GLU A 933 -8.61 2.11 -27.76
C GLU A 933 -8.07 3.24 -26.87
N ASN A 934 -6.84 3.11 -26.35
CA ASN A 934 -6.28 4.08 -25.40
C ASN A 934 -6.11 5.47 -26.05
N ASN A 935 -6.33 6.52 -25.27
CA ASN A 935 -5.93 7.87 -25.64
C ASN A 935 -4.40 7.92 -25.75
N GLY A 936 -3.88 8.44 -26.85
CA GLY A 936 -2.43 8.43 -27.04
C GLY A 936 -2.02 8.96 -28.40
N PHE A 937 -0.75 8.79 -28.73
CA PHE A 937 -0.17 9.26 -29.95
C PHE A 937 0.88 8.32 -30.52
N MET A 938 1.09 8.44 -31.83
CA MET A 938 2.19 7.83 -32.57
C MET A 938 2.92 8.94 -33.33
N VAL A 939 4.26 8.90 -33.33
CA VAL A 939 5.08 9.87 -34.05
C VAL A 939 5.20 9.42 -35.53
N VAL A 940 4.76 10.27 -36.43
CA VAL A 940 4.82 10.02 -37.86
C VAL A 940 6.13 10.58 -38.47
N CYS A 941 6.59 11.70 -37.94
CA CYS A 941 7.84 12.33 -38.39
C CYS A 941 8.45 13.11 -37.22
N THR A 942 9.71 12.87 -36.92
CA THR A 942 10.45 13.59 -35.85
C THR A 942 11.00 14.93 -36.37
N LYS A 943 11.41 15.01 -37.64
CA LYS A 943 12.01 16.24 -38.23
C LYS A 943 10.98 17.37 -38.38
N CYS A 944 9.74 17.02 -38.69
CA CYS A 944 8.63 17.94 -38.84
C CYS A 944 7.54 17.60 -37.83
N PRO A 945 7.76 17.64 -36.54
CA PRO A 945 7.09 16.92 -35.45
C PRO A 945 5.60 16.64 -35.72
N LYS A 946 5.37 15.67 -36.60
CA LYS A 946 4.04 15.24 -37.04
C LYS A 946 3.63 14.01 -36.25
N VAL A 947 2.46 14.05 -35.66
CA VAL A 947 1.90 12.99 -34.84
C VAL A 947 0.49 12.61 -35.26
N LYS A 948 0.13 11.35 -35.07
CA LYS A 948 -1.24 10.83 -35.15
C LYS A 948 -1.75 10.67 -33.71
N VAL A 949 -2.86 11.30 -33.34
CA VAL A 949 -3.34 11.38 -31.96
C VAL A 949 -4.76 10.82 -31.88
N ARG A 950 -5.02 10.00 -30.84
CA ARG A 950 -6.36 9.56 -30.45
C ARG A 950 -6.76 10.21 -29.13
N LEU A 951 -7.92 10.90 -29.14
CA LEU A 951 -8.54 11.46 -27.93
C LEU A 951 -10.06 11.21 -27.98
N GLY A 952 -10.58 10.56 -26.94
CA GLY A 952 -12.01 10.24 -26.85
C GLY A 952 -12.53 9.43 -28.03
N GLY A 953 -11.70 8.54 -28.58
CA GLY A 953 -11.98 7.73 -29.77
C GLY A 953 -11.78 8.43 -31.11
N ALA A 954 -11.65 9.76 -31.13
CA ALA A 954 -11.38 10.50 -32.38
C ALA A 954 -9.88 10.47 -32.72
N VAL A 955 -9.55 10.17 -33.98
CA VAL A 955 -8.19 10.12 -34.50
C VAL A 955 -7.94 11.28 -35.44
N LYS A 956 -6.87 12.03 -35.23
CA LYS A 956 -6.43 13.14 -36.07
C LYS A 956 -4.91 13.22 -36.17
N GLU A 957 -4.41 13.76 -37.30
CA GLU A 957 -3.00 14.10 -37.45
C GLU A 957 -2.77 15.57 -37.13
N TYR A 958 -1.66 15.86 -36.46
CA TYR A 958 -1.25 17.20 -36.10
C TYR A 958 0.24 17.41 -36.45
N ILE A 959 0.57 18.65 -36.77
CA ILE A 959 1.94 19.15 -36.77
C ILE A 959 2.05 19.97 -35.48
N LEU A 960 2.96 19.60 -34.63
CA LEU A 960 3.12 20.24 -33.31
C LEU A 960 3.90 21.56 -33.47
N ASP A 961 3.18 22.65 -33.57
CA ASP A 961 3.70 24.00 -33.80
C ASP A 961 3.30 25.01 -32.71
N GLY A 962 2.76 24.52 -31.61
CA GLY A 962 2.24 25.31 -30.47
C GLY A 962 0.84 25.88 -30.73
N LYS A 963 0.15 25.46 -31.80
CA LYS A 963 -1.18 25.97 -32.18
C LYS A 963 -2.22 24.89 -32.44
N THR A 964 -1.93 23.65 -32.07
CA THR A 964 -2.84 22.52 -32.34
C THR A 964 -4.12 22.57 -31.49
N GLY A 965 -4.15 23.35 -30.43
CA GLY A 965 -5.25 23.39 -29.46
C GLY A 965 -5.24 22.23 -28.46
N LEU A 966 -4.19 21.40 -28.45
CA LEU A 966 -4.04 20.25 -27.53
C LEU A 966 -3.47 20.66 -26.16
N GLY A 967 -3.00 21.90 -26.02
CA GLY A 967 -2.46 22.43 -24.77
C GLY A 967 -1.32 21.57 -24.22
N ASP A 968 -1.38 21.24 -22.94
CA ASP A 968 -0.35 20.47 -22.24
C ASP A 968 -0.01 19.11 -22.87
N LEU A 969 -0.93 18.49 -23.62
CA LEU A 969 -0.64 17.27 -24.37
C LEU A 969 0.31 17.52 -25.55
N GLU A 970 0.22 18.71 -26.19
CA GLU A 970 1.17 19.11 -27.23
C GLU A 970 2.57 19.27 -26.64
N ASP A 971 2.68 19.93 -25.48
CA ASP A 971 3.95 20.13 -24.79
C ASP A 971 4.57 18.79 -24.36
N LEU A 972 3.75 17.85 -23.85
CA LEU A 972 4.20 16.51 -23.53
C LEU A 972 4.75 15.77 -24.76
N MET A 973 4.02 15.79 -25.89
CA MET A 973 4.46 15.13 -27.12
C MET A 973 5.73 15.74 -27.69
N LEU A 974 5.84 17.08 -27.68
CA LEU A 974 7.05 17.78 -28.09
C LEU A 974 8.25 17.44 -27.22
N THR A 975 8.05 17.38 -25.89
CA THR A 975 9.11 16.98 -24.95
C THR A 975 9.59 15.56 -25.22
N VAL A 976 8.65 14.61 -25.45
CA VAL A 976 9.00 13.23 -25.80
C VAL A 976 9.85 13.18 -27.09
N ILE A 977 9.44 13.89 -28.13
CA ILE A 977 10.18 13.90 -29.42
C ILE A 977 11.57 14.51 -29.26
N LYS A 978 11.74 15.56 -28.47
CA LYS A 978 12.99 16.34 -28.35
C LYS A 978 13.97 15.75 -27.35
N GLU A 979 13.47 15.30 -26.18
CA GLU A 979 14.30 14.96 -25.04
C GLU A 979 14.27 13.46 -24.69
N HIS A 980 13.28 12.74 -25.18
CA HIS A 980 13.08 11.31 -24.93
C HIS A 980 12.95 10.51 -26.23
N GLY A 981 13.71 10.89 -27.27
CA GLY A 981 13.66 10.25 -28.58
C GLY A 981 13.92 8.73 -28.55
N TYR A 982 14.64 8.25 -27.55
CA TYR A 982 14.88 6.83 -27.29
C TYR A 982 13.60 6.02 -26.98
N LEU A 983 12.48 6.68 -26.66
CA LEU A 983 11.17 6.02 -26.47
C LEU A 983 10.43 5.73 -27.78
N LEU A 984 10.86 6.28 -28.89
CA LEU A 984 10.08 6.27 -30.14
C LEU A 984 10.19 4.95 -30.94
N GLY A 985 11.07 4.03 -30.60
CA GLY A 985 11.24 2.73 -31.23
C GLY A 985 12.29 2.71 -32.32
#